data_2dbdb45d499adb9c3ae9fa78f6c48cda
#
_entry.id   2dbdb45d499adb9c3ae9fa78f6c48cda
#
_cell.length_a   1.000
_cell.length_b   1.000
_cell.length_c   1.000
_cell.angle_alpha   90.00
_cell.angle_beta   90.00
_cell.angle_gamma   90.00
#
_symmetry.space_group_name_H-M   'P 1'
#
loop_
_entity.id
_entity.type
_entity.pdbx_description
1 polymer ?
#
loop_
_entity_poly.entity_id
_entity_poly.type
_entity_poly.pdbx_seq_one_letter_code
_entity_poly.pdbx_strand_id
1 'polypeptide(L)'
;MLWWRSPLRFRLTRYRAYNLPIDSPGFYLYIRHPDGTVWSPTFRPVETVLDEWSACHQPGRTVFVAEKVGVRVKLTFFIPPGTDALVWDVRLENSAGKAQELDLFAYAEFSQFEWEQELRGGYYTRHMMKTWMCREANALVYLDHDAKPYFALKPTVYFLSSDEIHSYSGDRDDFIGNYRHENAPQSVLAGRCNDSALATGHPCGALHNKVVVPAGGHYRLHYCLGVVTGCNGSIEDAETGVVKATANLRSAGWPDGSLEVLEAWWSDHFSAYQCAVPDPVAMRQINTWNPVNTVTAARFSRGINTWAPGTRGVGFRDTAQDMVAIAYRSPGWAIEGMRYLLSQQFEEGHTVHTCFPEDFRPSSRSDRSDNHLWLAPLLWAILAETRDFGILDETIPYLAPDCSGKGTEATVWEHMCAAVRFTENHLGRHGLPLTLRSDWNDLIGKFNKRGEGETVFAGFQHVLALKRLAEIARHTGRTEDLRWFEECRARQEAALLSHAWDGSWWRRGYDDDGNPVGSVNSKGGNLFLNPQSWAILAGVGTREQQFAGMDAVAEQLDIGYGLKLLHPPFGGWDSDAETLIGYGPGCGENGAVFCHANTWAIIAEATLGNGTRAWKYHNQLIPRNVIERLGAETYRAEPNAWVSNIVGPGNPRMGWGNVEHVTGTAAWMDIAATQYLLGVRAELDGLWVDPCLPTKWNAINVRRKYLGCKVDIEILNPEGVEKGVVEASAGGSAVNVTEGKAVFAPELFEGVGELRIMVRMGRL
;
A
#
# COMPACT_ATOMS: atom_id res chain seq x y z
N MET A 1 -17.40 -9.62 -1.81
CA MET A 1 -16.95 -10.01 -3.15
C MET A 1 -16.55 -8.85 -4.09
N LEU A 2 -16.86 -7.59 -3.81
CA LEU A 2 -16.63 -6.44 -4.71
C LEU A 2 -15.47 -5.50 -4.28
N TRP A 3 -14.81 -5.76 -3.18
CA TRP A 3 -13.82 -4.85 -2.57
C TRP A 3 -12.49 -4.73 -3.34
N TRP A 4 -12.10 -5.78 -4.05
CA TRP A 4 -10.87 -5.84 -4.84
C TRP A 4 -10.89 -4.93 -6.06
N ARG A 5 -12.08 -4.68 -6.59
CA ARG A 5 -12.28 -3.94 -7.85
C ARG A 5 -12.77 -2.51 -7.63
N SER A 6 -13.22 -2.17 -6.41
CA SER A 6 -13.93 -0.91 -6.13
C SER A 6 -13.06 0.36 -6.19
N PRO A 7 -11.85 0.44 -5.62
CA PRO A 7 -11.09 1.70 -5.61
C PRO A 7 -10.57 2.14 -6.97
N LEU A 8 -10.39 1.18 -7.90
CA LEU A 8 -9.95 1.47 -9.26
C LEU A 8 -11.12 1.80 -10.21
N ARG A 9 -12.37 1.57 -9.76
CA ARG A 9 -13.57 1.68 -10.61
C ARG A 9 -14.21 3.04 -10.63
N PHE A 10 -14.12 3.81 -9.54
CA PHE A 10 -14.90 5.03 -9.42
C PHE A 10 -14.06 6.17 -8.90
N ARG A 11 -13.89 7.14 -9.76
CA ARG A 11 -13.39 8.44 -9.40
C ARG A 11 -14.59 9.35 -9.22
N LEU A 12 -14.73 9.95 -8.03
CA LEU A 12 -15.86 10.81 -7.70
C LEU A 12 -15.52 12.28 -7.83
N THR A 13 -14.22 12.59 -7.73
CA THR A 13 -13.74 13.97 -7.71
C THR A 13 -12.57 14.17 -8.66
N ARG A 14 -12.44 15.40 -9.10
CA ARG A 14 -11.39 15.82 -10.00
C ARG A 14 -10.02 15.68 -9.35
N TYR A 15 -9.06 15.17 -10.10
CA TYR A 15 -7.66 15.05 -9.68
C TYR A 15 -6.78 15.94 -10.55
N ARG A 16 -5.77 16.52 -9.90
CA ARG A 16 -4.70 17.24 -10.60
C ARG A 16 -3.35 16.77 -10.11
N ALA A 17 -2.47 16.46 -11.05
CA ALA A 17 -1.12 15.96 -10.74
C ALA A 17 -0.24 17.01 -10.05
N TYR A 18 -0.59 18.28 -10.17
CA TYR A 18 0.15 19.38 -9.57
C TYR A 18 -0.83 20.30 -8.85
N ASN A 19 -0.61 20.49 -7.55
CA ASN A 19 -1.28 21.53 -6.78
C ASN A 19 -0.72 22.89 -7.21
N LEU A 20 -1.20 23.38 -8.33
CA LEU A 20 -0.91 24.77 -8.70
C LEU A 20 -1.66 25.68 -7.75
N PRO A 21 -1.06 26.81 -7.32
CA PRO A 21 -1.72 27.76 -6.43
C PRO A 21 -3.05 28.31 -6.95
N ILE A 22 -3.24 28.24 -8.27
CA ILE A 22 -4.43 28.77 -8.98
C ILE A 22 -5.49 27.69 -9.26
N ASP A 23 -5.28 26.44 -8.84
CA ASP A 23 -6.17 25.34 -9.15
C ASP A 23 -6.00 24.23 -8.11
N SER A 24 -6.75 24.31 -7.05
CA SER A 24 -6.72 23.40 -5.91
C SER A 24 -8.01 22.58 -5.87
N PRO A 25 -8.08 21.46 -6.60
CA PRO A 25 -9.23 20.57 -6.48
C PRO A 25 -9.27 19.99 -5.07
N GLY A 26 -10.46 19.89 -4.51
CA GLY A 26 -10.61 19.36 -3.16
C GLY A 26 -12.05 19.31 -2.71
N PHE A 27 -12.20 18.92 -1.44
CA PHE A 27 -13.45 19.00 -0.71
C PHE A 27 -13.33 20.17 0.25
N TYR A 28 -14.23 21.12 0.18
CA TYR A 28 -14.16 22.31 1.01
C TYR A 28 -15.46 22.54 1.73
N LEU A 29 -15.37 22.91 3.01
CA LEU A 29 -16.48 23.46 3.78
C LEU A 29 -16.16 24.93 4.06
N TYR A 30 -16.95 25.82 3.49
CA TYR A 30 -16.87 27.25 3.80
C TYR A 30 -17.92 27.58 4.86
N ILE A 31 -17.54 28.42 5.81
CA ILE A 31 -18.42 28.97 6.82
C ILE A 31 -18.39 30.49 6.66
N ARG A 32 -19.58 31.05 6.47
CA ARG A 32 -19.74 32.49 6.31
C ARG A 32 -20.63 33.04 7.43
N HIS A 33 -20.16 34.10 8.08
CA HIS A 33 -20.92 34.86 9.06
C HIS A 33 -21.71 35.98 8.39
N PRO A 34 -22.77 36.52 9.05
CA PRO A 34 -23.57 37.62 8.51
C PRO A 34 -22.77 38.92 8.21
N ASP A 35 -21.67 39.14 8.91
CA ASP A 35 -20.75 40.27 8.69
C ASP A 35 -19.86 40.10 7.45
N GLY A 36 -19.96 38.97 6.75
CA GLY A 36 -19.16 38.66 5.57
C GLY A 36 -17.85 37.96 5.86
N THR A 37 -17.53 37.67 7.13
CA THR A 37 -16.36 36.86 7.48
C THR A 37 -16.51 35.44 6.93
N VAL A 38 -15.53 34.98 6.14
CA VAL A 38 -15.50 33.64 5.54
C VAL A 38 -14.24 32.90 6.03
N TRP A 39 -14.39 31.63 6.37
CA TRP A 39 -13.31 30.73 6.78
C TRP A 39 -13.62 29.27 6.48
N SER A 40 -12.63 28.38 6.62
CA SER A 40 -12.78 26.94 6.43
C SER A 40 -12.16 26.19 7.58
N PRO A 41 -12.83 25.12 8.12
CA PRO A 41 -12.25 24.27 9.18
C PRO A 41 -10.97 23.52 8.75
N THR A 42 -10.76 23.37 7.46
CA THR A 42 -9.55 22.77 6.89
C THR A 42 -8.42 23.79 6.68
N PHE A 43 -8.59 25.06 7.12
CA PHE A 43 -7.75 26.23 6.85
C PHE A 43 -7.78 26.63 5.37
N ARG A 44 -7.36 25.73 4.48
CA ARG A 44 -7.54 25.94 3.02
C ARG A 44 -8.98 25.62 2.61
N PRO A 45 -9.45 26.28 1.53
CA PRO A 45 -8.73 27.14 0.60
C PRO A 45 -8.72 28.63 1.00
N VAL A 46 -9.47 29.02 2.04
CA VAL A 46 -9.70 30.44 2.38
C VAL A 46 -8.47 31.08 3.03
N GLU A 47 -7.70 30.31 3.80
CA GLU A 47 -6.49 30.75 4.52
C GLU A 47 -6.72 31.88 5.53
N THR A 48 -7.97 32.05 6.00
CA THR A 48 -8.27 32.98 7.10
C THR A 48 -7.60 32.52 8.38
N VAL A 49 -6.91 33.42 9.07
CA VAL A 49 -6.29 33.09 10.35
C VAL A 49 -7.36 32.66 11.35
N LEU A 50 -7.22 31.45 11.86
CA LEU A 50 -8.13 30.82 12.80
C LEU A 50 -7.69 31.10 14.24
N ASP A 51 -8.66 31.14 15.15
CA ASP A 51 -8.39 31.35 16.58
C ASP A 51 -7.85 30.07 17.24
N GLU A 52 -8.33 28.91 16.78
CA GLU A 52 -7.78 27.58 17.08
C GLU A 52 -7.85 26.71 15.83
N TRP A 53 -6.85 25.85 15.62
CA TRP A 53 -6.85 24.86 14.55
C TRP A 53 -6.04 23.61 14.89
N SER A 54 -6.61 22.46 14.56
CA SER A 54 -5.90 21.18 14.60
C SER A 54 -6.44 20.19 13.58
N ALA A 55 -5.58 19.30 13.13
CA ALA A 55 -5.96 18.15 12.31
C ALA A 55 -5.43 16.87 12.98
N CYS A 56 -6.29 15.86 13.09
CA CYS A 56 -5.96 14.58 13.66
C CYS A 56 -6.32 13.47 12.67
N HIS A 57 -5.30 12.80 12.14
CA HIS A 57 -5.47 11.62 11.30
C HIS A 57 -5.50 10.37 12.19
N GLN A 58 -6.52 9.55 12.00
CA GLN A 58 -6.74 8.29 12.71
C GLN A 58 -7.03 7.18 11.70
N PRO A 59 -6.90 5.91 12.08
CA PRO A 59 -7.33 4.82 11.21
C PRO A 59 -8.77 5.02 10.72
N GLY A 60 -8.92 5.12 9.39
CA GLY A 60 -10.22 5.26 8.74
C GLY A 60 -10.90 6.64 8.82
N ARG A 61 -10.35 7.61 9.54
CA ARG A 61 -10.95 8.95 9.64
C ARG A 61 -9.93 10.07 9.81
N THR A 62 -10.34 11.28 9.40
CA THR A 62 -9.62 12.52 9.67
C THR A 62 -10.55 13.50 10.35
N VAL A 63 -10.10 14.11 11.45
CA VAL A 63 -10.83 15.08 12.25
C VAL A 63 -10.12 16.42 12.18
N PHE A 64 -10.83 17.45 11.74
CA PHE A 64 -10.41 18.84 11.84
C PHE A 64 -11.21 19.50 12.97
N VAL A 65 -10.52 20.27 13.81
CA VAL A 65 -11.12 21.15 14.80
C VAL A 65 -10.61 22.55 14.54
N ALA A 66 -11.52 23.48 14.38
CA ALA A 66 -11.19 24.87 14.11
C ALA A 66 -12.16 25.81 14.83
N GLU A 67 -11.69 26.97 15.24
CA GLU A 67 -12.53 28.01 15.86
C GLU A 67 -12.29 29.35 15.19
N LYS A 68 -13.39 30.08 14.95
CA LYS A 68 -13.38 31.46 14.49
C LYS A 68 -14.65 32.19 14.92
N VAL A 69 -14.50 33.43 15.39
CA VAL A 69 -15.61 34.32 15.81
C VAL A 69 -16.56 33.62 16.82
N GLY A 70 -16.01 32.85 17.77
CA GLY A 70 -16.79 32.15 18.81
C GLY A 70 -17.59 30.95 18.29
N VAL A 71 -17.33 30.49 17.08
CA VAL A 71 -17.89 29.25 16.52
C VAL A 71 -16.76 28.22 16.39
N ARG A 72 -16.89 27.13 17.13
CA ARG A 72 -16.01 25.96 17.05
C ARG A 72 -16.64 24.92 16.16
N VAL A 73 -15.86 24.38 15.24
CA VAL A 73 -16.29 23.34 14.29
C VAL A 73 -15.42 22.10 14.47
N LYS A 74 -16.07 20.96 14.63
CA LYS A 74 -15.45 19.63 14.46
C LYS A 74 -15.98 19.04 13.17
N LEU A 75 -15.09 18.90 12.18
CA LEU A 75 -15.38 18.27 10.89
C LEU A 75 -14.67 16.91 10.83
N THR A 76 -15.44 15.82 10.69
CA THR A 76 -14.92 14.47 10.59
C THR A 76 -15.20 13.91 9.21
N PHE A 77 -14.13 13.52 8.50
CA PHE A 77 -14.22 12.78 7.24
C PHE A 77 -13.97 11.29 7.48
N PHE A 78 -14.84 10.43 6.95
CA PHE A 78 -14.68 8.98 6.99
C PHE A 78 -15.52 8.29 5.94
N ILE A 79 -15.16 7.02 5.62
CA ILE A 79 -15.94 6.14 4.73
C ILE A 79 -16.34 4.91 5.55
N PRO A 80 -17.64 4.69 5.82
CA PRO A 80 -18.09 3.53 6.55
C PRO A 80 -17.88 2.24 5.74
N PRO A 81 -17.50 1.12 6.38
CA PRO A 81 -17.48 -0.18 5.72
C PRO A 81 -18.84 -0.54 5.13
N GLY A 82 -18.82 -1.06 3.89
CA GLY A 82 -20.05 -1.46 3.19
C GLY A 82 -20.85 -0.31 2.56
N THR A 83 -20.31 0.92 2.57
CA THR A 83 -20.91 2.06 1.86
C THR A 83 -19.96 2.60 0.80
N ASP A 84 -20.52 3.14 -0.28
CA ASP A 84 -19.79 3.83 -1.34
C ASP A 84 -19.95 5.35 -1.19
N ALA A 85 -19.83 5.87 0.04
CA ALA A 85 -19.99 7.29 0.35
C ALA A 85 -18.96 7.80 1.36
N LEU A 86 -18.36 8.95 1.05
CA LEU A 86 -17.54 9.74 1.95
C LEU A 86 -18.47 10.61 2.81
N VAL A 87 -18.39 10.46 4.11
CA VAL A 87 -19.18 11.22 5.10
C VAL A 87 -18.38 12.42 5.60
N TRP A 88 -19.07 13.57 5.71
CA TRP A 88 -18.57 14.78 6.33
C TRP A 88 -19.48 15.10 7.52
N ASP A 89 -19.13 14.62 8.71
CA ASP A 89 -19.88 14.93 9.95
C ASP A 89 -19.42 16.28 10.49
N VAL A 90 -20.33 17.26 10.48
CA VAL A 90 -20.08 18.64 10.87
C VAL A 90 -20.78 18.91 12.19
N ARG A 91 -20.03 19.21 13.23
CA ARG A 91 -20.54 19.60 14.54
C ARG A 91 -20.09 21.03 14.85
N LEU A 92 -21.05 21.89 15.14
CA LEU A 92 -20.85 23.30 15.45
C LEU A 92 -21.15 23.53 16.92
N GLU A 93 -20.30 24.27 17.60
CA GLU A 93 -20.47 24.74 18.98
C GLU A 93 -20.34 26.25 18.99
N ASN A 94 -21.26 26.93 19.68
CA ASN A 94 -21.28 28.38 19.78
C ASN A 94 -20.92 28.81 21.21
N SER A 95 -19.73 29.35 21.40
CA SER A 95 -19.27 29.89 22.68
C SER A 95 -19.68 31.35 22.93
N ALA A 96 -20.30 31.99 21.93
CA ALA A 96 -20.74 33.37 22.04
C ALA A 96 -22.04 33.50 22.88
N GLY A 97 -22.20 34.61 23.51
CA GLY A 97 -23.38 34.91 24.34
C GLY A 97 -24.69 35.18 23.56
N LYS A 98 -24.69 35.03 22.24
CA LYS A 98 -25.85 35.20 21.35
C LYS A 98 -25.90 34.06 20.31
N ALA A 99 -27.08 33.79 19.77
CA ALA A 99 -27.23 32.88 18.65
C ALA A 99 -26.40 33.35 17.44
N GLN A 100 -25.81 32.42 16.72
CA GLN A 100 -25.03 32.66 15.51
C GLN A 100 -25.77 32.11 14.30
N GLU A 101 -26.11 33.00 13.35
CA GLU A 101 -26.58 32.59 12.02
C GLU A 101 -25.40 32.39 11.11
N LEU A 102 -25.35 31.24 10.41
CA LEU A 102 -24.22 30.86 9.57
C LEU A 102 -24.73 30.34 8.24
N ASP A 103 -24.01 30.71 7.17
CA ASP A 103 -24.13 30.07 5.87
C ASP A 103 -23.00 29.04 5.74
N LEU A 104 -23.34 27.76 5.50
CA LEU A 104 -22.39 26.68 5.24
C LEU A 104 -22.45 26.30 3.76
N PHE A 105 -21.28 26.26 3.12
CA PHE A 105 -21.18 25.79 1.74
C PHE A 105 -20.26 24.59 1.69
N ALA A 106 -20.83 23.40 1.44
CA ALA A 106 -20.06 22.21 1.16
C ALA A 106 -19.80 22.13 -0.34
N TYR A 107 -18.54 21.94 -0.74
CA TYR A 107 -18.11 21.98 -2.13
C TYR A 107 -17.23 20.80 -2.51
N ALA A 108 -17.49 20.20 -3.68
CA ALA A 108 -16.64 19.20 -4.32
C ALA A 108 -16.69 19.35 -5.84
N GLU A 109 -15.56 19.19 -6.53
CA GLU A 109 -15.54 19.10 -7.99
C GLU A 109 -15.78 17.66 -8.42
N PHE A 110 -16.78 17.43 -9.26
CA PHE A 110 -17.08 16.09 -9.78
C PHE A 110 -16.17 15.73 -10.96
N SER A 111 -15.78 14.46 -11.02
CA SER A 111 -15.18 13.86 -12.21
C SER A 111 -15.38 12.35 -12.19
N GLN A 112 -15.74 11.80 -13.35
CA GLN A 112 -15.78 10.36 -13.59
C GLN A 112 -14.73 9.93 -14.61
N PHE A 113 -13.98 10.87 -15.17
CA PHE A 113 -12.95 10.60 -16.15
C PHE A 113 -11.66 10.09 -15.51
N GLU A 114 -10.99 9.24 -16.25
CA GLU A 114 -9.58 8.98 -15.99
C GLU A 114 -8.79 10.30 -16.12
N TRP A 115 -7.80 10.51 -15.24
CA TRP A 115 -7.01 11.74 -15.25
C TRP A 115 -6.35 12.02 -16.60
N GLU A 116 -5.90 10.97 -17.29
CA GLU A 116 -5.28 11.09 -18.60
C GLU A 116 -6.29 11.48 -19.68
N GLN A 117 -7.52 10.96 -19.61
CA GLN A 117 -8.61 11.38 -20.48
C GLN A 117 -9.02 12.83 -20.18
N GLU A 118 -9.10 13.20 -18.92
CA GLU A 118 -9.40 14.57 -18.52
C GLU A 118 -8.30 15.53 -18.98
N LEU A 119 -7.04 15.13 -18.89
CA LEU A 119 -5.89 15.94 -19.33
C LEU A 119 -5.82 16.06 -20.85
N ARG A 120 -6.05 14.97 -21.59
CA ARG A 120 -5.94 14.91 -23.06
C ARG A 120 -7.22 15.38 -23.77
N GLY A 121 -8.38 15.06 -23.21
CA GLY A 121 -9.68 15.30 -23.80
C GLY A 121 -10.41 16.55 -23.31
N GLY A 122 -9.83 17.34 -22.44
CA GLY A 122 -10.37 18.40 -21.60
C GLY A 122 -11.60 19.15 -22.09
N TYR A 123 -11.69 19.51 -23.37
CA TYR A 123 -12.85 20.18 -23.92
C TYR A 123 -14.01 19.21 -24.21
N TYR A 124 -13.75 18.08 -24.85
CA TYR A 124 -14.80 17.12 -25.22
C TYR A 124 -15.44 16.42 -24.02
N THR A 125 -14.65 16.10 -23.01
CA THR A 125 -15.16 15.43 -21.81
C THR A 125 -16.18 16.29 -21.04
N ARG A 126 -16.20 17.60 -21.27
CA ARG A 126 -17.09 18.57 -20.60
C ARG A 126 -18.45 18.71 -21.28
N HIS A 127 -18.67 18.13 -22.46
CA HIS A 127 -19.92 18.26 -23.19
C HIS A 127 -20.96 17.18 -22.88
N MET A 128 -20.58 16.11 -22.19
CA MET A 128 -21.41 14.92 -22.02
C MET A 128 -21.92 14.72 -20.61
N MET A 129 -21.73 15.70 -19.74
CA MET A 129 -22.04 15.62 -18.31
C MET A 129 -23.26 16.46 -17.94
N LYS A 130 -23.97 16.00 -16.91
CA LYS A 130 -25.09 16.73 -16.33
C LYS A 130 -25.00 16.74 -14.82
N THR A 131 -25.39 17.87 -14.23
CA THR A 131 -25.72 17.96 -12.80
C THR A 131 -27.16 18.45 -12.65
N TRP A 132 -27.85 17.96 -11.67
CA TRP A 132 -29.20 18.42 -11.34
C TRP A 132 -29.54 18.14 -9.87
N MET A 133 -30.53 18.86 -9.34
CA MET A 133 -31.01 18.65 -7.97
C MET A 133 -32.09 17.57 -7.95
N CYS A 134 -31.81 16.42 -7.30
CA CYS A 134 -32.81 15.45 -6.93
C CYS A 134 -33.40 15.83 -5.56
N ARG A 135 -34.59 16.43 -5.57
CA ARG A 135 -35.20 16.98 -4.34
C ARG A 135 -35.63 15.89 -3.37
N GLU A 136 -36.08 14.75 -3.84
CA GLU A 136 -36.49 13.63 -3.00
C GLU A 136 -35.31 13.09 -2.16
N ALA A 137 -34.14 12.97 -2.78
CA ALA A 137 -32.91 12.57 -2.10
C ALA A 137 -32.25 13.72 -1.32
N ASN A 138 -32.69 14.97 -1.52
CA ASN A 138 -32.00 16.17 -1.05
C ASN A 138 -30.51 16.17 -1.43
N ALA A 139 -30.24 15.90 -2.71
CA ALA A 139 -28.91 15.68 -3.24
C ALA A 139 -28.72 16.31 -4.61
N LEU A 140 -27.54 16.89 -4.85
CA LEU A 140 -27.09 17.22 -6.19
C LEU A 140 -26.53 15.96 -6.83
N VAL A 141 -26.99 15.64 -8.05
CA VAL A 141 -26.64 14.43 -8.79
C VAL A 141 -25.75 14.80 -9.97
N TYR A 142 -24.78 13.95 -10.26
CA TYR A 142 -23.90 14.07 -11.41
C TYR A 142 -23.88 12.78 -12.21
N LEU A 143 -24.04 12.90 -13.51
CA LEU A 143 -23.97 11.83 -14.48
C LEU A 143 -23.17 12.25 -15.70
N ASP A 144 -22.27 11.39 -16.12
CA ASP A 144 -21.57 11.51 -17.39
C ASP A 144 -22.14 10.50 -18.40
N HIS A 145 -22.67 11.03 -19.51
CA HIS A 145 -23.27 10.21 -20.56
C HIS A 145 -22.26 9.53 -21.49
N ASP A 146 -21.05 10.08 -21.59
CA ASP A 146 -19.99 9.57 -22.47
C ASP A 146 -18.79 9.03 -21.68
N ALA A 147 -18.93 8.79 -20.39
CA ALA A 147 -17.94 7.99 -19.70
C ALA A 147 -17.80 6.71 -20.51
N LYS A 148 -16.84 6.74 -21.46
CA LYS A 148 -16.58 5.64 -22.39
C LYS A 148 -16.38 4.38 -21.59
N PRO A 149 -16.62 3.21 -22.20
CA PRO A 149 -16.90 1.95 -21.53
C PRO A 149 -15.71 1.34 -20.79
N TYR A 150 -14.85 2.18 -20.21
CA TYR A 150 -13.95 1.72 -19.18
C TYR A 150 -14.71 1.29 -17.90
N PHE A 151 -15.99 1.67 -17.82
CA PHE A 151 -16.89 1.24 -16.77
C PHE A 151 -18.14 0.63 -17.42
N ALA A 152 -18.22 -0.70 -17.42
CA ALA A 152 -19.45 -1.41 -17.80
C ALA A 152 -20.66 -0.98 -16.94
N LEU A 153 -20.39 -0.32 -15.80
CA LEU A 153 -21.35 0.23 -14.88
C LEU A 153 -21.25 1.75 -14.95
N LYS A 154 -22.17 2.43 -15.62
CA LYS A 154 -22.25 3.90 -15.59
C LYS A 154 -22.53 4.37 -14.17
N PRO A 155 -21.54 4.89 -13.41
CA PRO A 155 -21.78 5.34 -12.04
C PRO A 155 -22.53 6.66 -12.05
N THR A 156 -23.45 6.82 -11.12
CA THR A 156 -24.10 8.09 -10.82
C THR A 156 -23.55 8.61 -9.50
N VAL A 157 -22.97 9.79 -9.49
CA VAL A 157 -22.45 10.44 -8.27
C VAL A 157 -23.55 11.28 -7.64
N TYR A 158 -23.61 11.28 -6.32
CA TYR A 158 -24.50 12.15 -5.57
C TYR A 158 -23.76 12.88 -4.46
N PHE A 159 -24.19 14.10 -4.18
CA PHE A 159 -23.73 14.86 -3.03
C PHE A 159 -24.95 15.37 -2.27
N LEU A 160 -25.22 14.79 -1.09
CA LEU A 160 -26.39 15.07 -0.27
C LEU A 160 -26.06 15.89 0.98
N SER A 161 -27.05 16.57 1.50
CA SER A 161 -27.07 17.13 2.85
C SER A 161 -28.14 16.45 3.69
N SER A 162 -27.85 16.18 4.99
CA SER A 162 -28.88 15.70 5.94
C SER A 162 -29.99 16.73 6.14
N ASP A 163 -29.62 17.99 6.10
CA ASP A 163 -30.53 19.12 6.32
C ASP A 163 -31.00 19.72 4.99
N GLU A 164 -32.09 20.47 5.02
CA GLU A 164 -32.62 21.11 3.83
C GLU A 164 -31.57 22.01 3.14
N ILE A 165 -31.39 21.80 1.85
CA ILE A 165 -30.50 22.62 1.01
C ILE A 165 -31.23 23.91 0.67
N HIS A 166 -30.69 25.03 1.15
CA HIS A 166 -31.24 26.37 0.93
C HIS A 166 -31.04 26.86 -0.52
N SER A 167 -29.84 26.61 -1.07
CA SER A 167 -29.50 26.85 -2.47
C SER A 167 -28.33 25.93 -2.89
N TYR A 168 -28.10 25.78 -4.19
CA TYR A 168 -27.06 24.89 -4.70
C TYR A 168 -26.43 25.44 -5.99
N SER A 169 -25.25 24.89 -6.37
CA SER A 169 -24.71 25.08 -7.71
C SER A 169 -24.10 23.76 -8.21
N GLY A 170 -24.51 23.37 -9.41
CA GLY A 170 -23.94 22.23 -10.15
C GLY A 170 -22.87 22.67 -11.15
N ASP A 171 -22.67 23.96 -11.32
CA ASP A 171 -21.71 24.58 -12.22
C ASP A 171 -20.61 25.29 -11.44
N ARG A 172 -19.36 24.88 -11.66
CA ARG A 172 -18.20 25.46 -11.00
C ARG A 172 -18.00 26.92 -11.37
N ASP A 173 -18.21 27.26 -12.64
CA ASP A 173 -17.96 28.61 -13.11
C ASP A 173 -19.00 29.62 -12.52
N ASP A 174 -20.21 29.11 -12.27
CA ASP A 174 -21.24 29.84 -11.55
C ASP A 174 -20.96 29.98 -10.04
N PHE A 175 -20.47 28.91 -9.41
CA PHE A 175 -20.13 28.90 -7.99
C PHE A 175 -18.90 29.77 -7.69
N ILE A 176 -17.82 29.56 -8.41
CA ILE A 176 -16.55 30.27 -8.20
C ILE A 176 -16.63 31.69 -8.71
N GLY A 177 -17.20 31.88 -9.89
CA GLY A 177 -17.26 33.20 -10.58
C GLY A 177 -16.06 33.48 -11.47
N ASN A 178 -16.27 34.33 -12.47
CA ASN A 178 -15.23 34.71 -13.42
C ASN A 178 -14.07 35.46 -12.74
N TYR A 179 -12.84 35.04 -13.07
CA TYR A 179 -11.60 35.61 -12.53
C TYR A 179 -11.43 35.42 -10.99
N ARG A 180 -12.10 34.42 -10.39
CA ARG A 180 -12.01 34.08 -8.99
C ARG A 180 -11.45 32.64 -8.80
N HIS A 181 -11.13 32.35 -7.57
CA HIS A 181 -10.57 31.05 -7.17
C HIS A 181 -11.33 30.48 -5.95
N GLU A 182 -11.00 29.24 -5.59
CA GLU A 182 -11.60 28.52 -4.48
C GLU A 182 -11.42 29.24 -3.12
N ASN A 183 -10.44 30.12 -3.00
CA ASN A 183 -10.25 30.91 -1.76
C ASN A 183 -11.31 31.99 -1.54
N ALA A 184 -12.02 32.41 -2.60
CA ALA A 184 -13.02 33.48 -2.53
C ALA A 184 -14.14 33.28 -3.57
N PRO A 185 -14.90 32.14 -3.52
CA PRO A 185 -15.95 31.88 -4.47
C PRO A 185 -17.05 32.94 -4.43
N GLN A 186 -17.55 33.33 -5.60
CA GLN A 186 -18.59 34.37 -5.72
C GLN A 186 -19.84 34.02 -4.91
N SER A 187 -20.31 32.78 -4.99
CA SER A 187 -21.51 32.32 -4.28
C SER A 187 -21.34 32.37 -2.75
N VAL A 188 -20.14 32.03 -2.25
CA VAL A 188 -19.83 32.12 -0.81
C VAL A 188 -19.84 33.60 -0.36
N LEU A 189 -19.19 34.46 -1.11
CA LEU A 189 -19.17 35.89 -0.77
C LEU A 189 -20.57 36.53 -0.82
N ALA A 190 -21.41 36.12 -1.79
CA ALA A 190 -22.79 36.55 -1.91
C ALA A 190 -23.73 35.97 -0.83
N GLY A 191 -23.31 34.89 -0.12
CA GLY A 191 -24.14 34.19 0.86
C GLY A 191 -25.24 33.33 0.24
N ARG A 192 -25.13 33.00 -1.05
CA ARG A 192 -26.12 32.17 -1.77
C ARG A 192 -25.54 31.60 -3.08
N CYS A 193 -25.93 30.37 -3.43
CA CYS A 193 -25.80 29.82 -4.78
C CYS A 193 -26.98 30.24 -5.68
N ASN A 194 -26.83 30.08 -6.99
CA ASN A 194 -27.84 30.52 -7.98
C ASN A 194 -28.87 29.45 -8.36
N ASP A 195 -28.89 28.30 -7.66
CA ASP A 195 -29.72 27.16 -7.98
C ASP A 195 -29.46 26.60 -9.39
N SER A 196 -28.19 26.62 -9.80
CA SER A 196 -27.76 26.22 -11.14
C SER A 196 -27.59 24.74 -11.31
N ALA A 197 -28.08 24.23 -12.45
CA ALA A 197 -27.80 22.89 -12.96
C ALA A 197 -26.86 23.03 -14.17
N LEU A 198 -26.08 21.98 -14.44
CA LEU A 198 -25.15 21.95 -15.55
C LEU A 198 -25.61 20.97 -16.62
N ALA A 199 -25.57 21.36 -17.89
CA ALA A 199 -25.74 20.47 -19.02
C ALA A 199 -24.46 20.30 -19.86
N THR A 200 -23.48 21.18 -19.66
CA THR A 200 -22.13 21.17 -20.28
C THR A 200 -21.27 22.19 -19.56
N GLY A 201 -19.98 21.89 -19.31
CA GLY A 201 -19.05 22.81 -18.63
C GLY A 201 -18.23 22.14 -17.55
N HIS A 202 -18.05 22.80 -16.43
CA HIS A 202 -17.26 22.32 -15.30
C HIS A 202 -18.18 21.85 -14.16
N PRO A 203 -18.38 20.54 -13.96
CA PRO A 203 -19.29 20.04 -12.92
C PRO A 203 -18.71 20.26 -11.53
N CYS A 204 -19.55 20.70 -10.62
CA CYS A 204 -19.27 20.69 -9.19
C CYS A 204 -20.51 20.29 -8.40
N GLY A 205 -20.32 20.01 -7.12
CA GLY A 205 -21.37 19.95 -6.11
C GLY A 205 -21.12 21.05 -5.10
N ALA A 206 -21.94 22.08 -5.11
CA ALA A 206 -21.96 23.09 -4.06
C ALA A 206 -23.33 23.09 -3.39
N LEU A 207 -23.37 22.76 -2.11
CA LEU A 207 -24.58 22.71 -1.28
C LEU A 207 -24.53 23.80 -0.22
N HIS A 208 -25.53 24.65 -0.17
CA HIS A 208 -25.64 25.73 0.79
C HIS A 208 -26.75 25.42 1.81
N ASN A 209 -26.38 25.39 3.09
CA ASN A 209 -27.29 25.29 4.21
C ASN A 209 -27.22 26.55 5.07
N LYS A 210 -28.37 27.04 5.54
CA LYS A 210 -28.45 28.05 6.58
C LYS A 210 -28.71 27.42 7.91
N VAL A 211 -27.88 27.73 8.89
CA VAL A 211 -27.99 27.15 10.23
C VAL A 211 -27.98 28.24 11.29
N VAL A 212 -28.71 28.00 12.37
CA VAL A 212 -28.71 28.84 13.56
C VAL A 212 -28.17 28.05 14.73
N VAL A 213 -27.01 28.43 15.25
CA VAL A 213 -26.44 27.79 16.43
C VAL A 213 -26.81 28.61 17.65
N PRO A 214 -27.60 28.07 18.60
CA PRO A 214 -28.05 28.82 19.79
C PRO A 214 -26.88 29.32 20.63
N ALA A 215 -27.09 30.35 21.43
CA ALA A 215 -26.09 30.84 22.37
C ALA A 215 -25.69 29.71 23.36
N GLY A 216 -24.39 29.40 23.46
CA GLY A 216 -23.88 28.30 24.27
C GLY A 216 -24.35 26.91 23.83
N GLY A 217 -24.94 26.80 22.63
CA GLY A 217 -25.55 25.57 22.09
C GLY A 217 -24.73 24.93 20.99
N HIS A 218 -25.32 23.87 20.42
CA HIS A 218 -24.71 23.06 19.40
C HIS A 218 -25.64 22.94 18.18
N TYR A 219 -25.03 22.66 17.02
CA TYR A 219 -25.75 22.28 15.81
C TYR A 219 -24.98 21.15 15.11
N ARG A 220 -25.68 20.24 14.45
CA ARG A 220 -25.05 19.14 13.72
C ARG A 220 -25.79 18.89 12.42
N LEU A 221 -25.03 18.75 11.36
CA LEU A 221 -25.49 18.22 10.08
C LEU A 221 -24.37 17.37 9.47
N HIS A 222 -24.70 16.63 8.42
CA HIS A 222 -23.68 15.90 7.68
C HIS A 222 -23.95 15.93 6.18
N TYR A 223 -22.88 15.76 5.42
CA TYR A 223 -22.92 15.61 3.97
C TYR A 223 -22.40 14.21 3.61
N CYS A 224 -22.91 13.65 2.50
CA CYS A 224 -22.39 12.40 1.94
C CYS A 224 -22.13 12.60 0.44
N LEU A 225 -20.88 12.38 0.05
CA LEU A 225 -20.48 12.31 -1.36
C LEU A 225 -20.34 10.82 -1.72
N GLY A 226 -21.22 10.33 -2.57
CA GLY A 226 -21.29 8.90 -2.85
C GLY A 226 -21.56 8.56 -4.30
N VAL A 227 -21.60 7.26 -4.58
CA VAL A 227 -21.84 6.72 -5.93
C VAL A 227 -22.89 5.61 -5.89
N VAL A 228 -23.68 5.55 -6.96
CA VAL A 228 -24.62 4.46 -7.24
C VAL A 228 -24.21 3.83 -8.57
N THR A 229 -24.22 2.50 -8.62
CA THR A 229 -23.90 1.72 -9.82
C THR A 229 -25.13 0.97 -10.32
N GLY A 230 -25.12 0.59 -11.61
CA GLY A 230 -26.21 -0.17 -12.22
C GLY A 230 -27.36 0.66 -12.77
N CYS A 231 -27.21 1.99 -12.85
CA CYS A 231 -28.14 2.84 -13.58
C CYS A 231 -27.89 2.72 -15.08
N ASN A 232 -28.97 2.59 -15.88
CA ASN A 232 -28.87 2.42 -17.35
C ASN A 232 -28.49 3.71 -18.11
N GLY A 233 -28.09 4.78 -17.38
CA GLY A 233 -27.68 6.06 -17.95
C GLY A 233 -28.82 7.01 -18.26
N SER A 234 -30.07 6.70 -17.86
CA SER A 234 -31.18 7.64 -17.88
C SER A 234 -31.20 8.47 -16.58
N ILE A 235 -31.77 9.66 -16.65
CA ILE A 235 -31.96 10.52 -15.46
C ILE A 235 -32.89 9.85 -14.46
N GLU A 236 -33.96 9.23 -14.92
CA GLU A 236 -34.97 8.56 -14.08
C GLU A 236 -34.37 7.39 -13.29
N ASP A 237 -33.56 6.53 -13.97
CA ASP A 237 -32.87 5.43 -13.28
C ASP A 237 -31.83 5.96 -12.29
N ALA A 238 -31.11 7.02 -12.64
CA ALA A 238 -30.13 7.66 -11.78
C ALA A 238 -30.80 8.23 -10.50
N GLU A 239 -31.92 8.94 -10.63
CA GLU A 239 -32.68 9.47 -9.50
C GLU A 239 -33.22 8.35 -8.62
N THR A 240 -33.86 7.35 -9.22
CA THR A 240 -34.38 6.17 -8.49
C THR A 240 -33.25 5.47 -7.70
N GLY A 241 -32.11 5.27 -8.33
CA GLY A 241 -30.94 4.68 -7.68
C GLY A 241 -30.41 5.53 -6.52
N VAL A 242 -30.31 6.83 -6.70
CA VAL A 242 -29.84 7.78 -5.67
C VAL A 242 -30.83 7.83 -4.50
N VAL A 243 -32.15 7.95 -4.76
CA VAL A 243 -33.19 7.95 -3.71
C VAL A 243 -33.09 6.68 -2.86
N LYS A 244 -32.98 5.52 -3.51
CA LYS A 244 -32.84 4.24 -2.81
C LYS A 244 -31.56 4.17 -1.98
N ALA A 245 -30.42 4.57 -2.53
CA ALA A 245 -29.13 4.52 -1.85
C ALA A 245 -29.05 5.50 -0.67
N THR A 246 -29.75 6.63 -0.74
CA THR A 246 -29.66 7.69 0.26
C THR A 246 -30.76 7.63 1.33
N ALA A 247 -31.71 6.70 1.22
CA ALA A 247 -32.90 6.63 2.09
C ALA A 247 -32.59 6.69 3.60
N ASN A 248 -31.53 6.03 4.04
CA ASN A 248 -31.12 5.98 5.45
C ASN A 248 -29.99 6.98 5.79
N LEU A 249 -29.33 7.56 4.79
CA LEU A 249 -28.10 8.35 5.00
C LEU A 249 -28.38 9.72 5.65
N ARG A 250 -29.61 10.21 5.56
CA ARG A 250 -30.02 11.52 6.11
C ARG A 250 -30.39 11.49 7.58
N SER A 251 -30.49 10.30 8.19
CA SER A 251 -30.81 10.19 9.62
C SER A 251 -29.73 10.82 10.49
N ALA A 252 -30.12 11.64 11.47
CA ALA A 252 -29.21 12.36 12.35
C ALA A 252 -28.26 11.44 13.14
N GLY A 253 -28.70 10.22 13.48
CA GLY A 253 -27.86 9.22 14.19
C GLY A 253 -27.00 8.36 13.27
N TRP A 254 -27.20 8.44 11.95
CA TRP A 254 -26.49 7.56 11.01
C TRP A 254 -24.96 7.70 11.02
N PRO A 255 -24.37 8.93 11.10
CA PRO A 255 -22.90 9.06 11.16
C PRO A 255 -22.29 8.40 12.40
N ASP A 256 -22.96 8.44 13.57
CA ASP A 256 -22.43 7.82 14.78
C ASP A 256 -22.42 6.30 14.66
N GLY A 257 -23.54 5.68 14.27
CA GLY A 257 -23.62 4.24 14.05
C GLY A 257 -22.62 3.76 12.97
N SER A 258 -22.48 4.54 11.91
CA SER A 258 -21.50 4.25 10.83
C SER A 258 -20.06 4.34 11.31
N LEU A 259 -19.76 5.28 12.19
CA LEU A 259 -18.43 5.45 12.79
C LEU A 259 -18.12 4.30 13.77
N GLU A 260 -19.10 3.85 14.56
CA GLU A 260 -18.97 2.68 15.42
C GLU A 260 -18.64 1.41 14.61
N VAL A 261 -19.29 1.20 13.47
CA VAL A 261 -18.98 0.09 12.55
C VAL A 261 -17.54 0.18 12.03
N LEU A 262 -17.11 1.38 11.66
CA LEU A 262 -15.73 1.61 11.20
C LEU A 262 -14.71 1.33 12.31
N GLU A 263 -14.96 1.80 13.53
CA GLU A 263 -14.09 1.58 14.68
C GLU A 263 -14.02 0.10 15.05
N ALA A 264 -15.14 -0.61 15.04
CA ALA A 264 -15.18 -2.05 15.28
C ALA A 264 -14.40 -2.83 14.21
N TRP A 265 -14.51 -2.45 12.94
CA TRP A 265 -13.75 -3.06 11.85
C TRP A 265 -12.23 -2.89 12.04
N TRP A 266 -11.77 -1.68 12.36
CA TRP A 266 -10.34 -1.45 12.63
C TRP A 266 -9.87 -2.16 13.89
N SER A 267 -10.69 -2.19 14.95
CA SER A 267 -10.38 -2.92 16.18
C SER A 267 -10.18 -4.41 15.95
N ASP A 268 -11.05 -5.04 15.15
CA ASP A 268 -10.88 -6.45 14.78
C ASP A 268 -9.62 -6.67 13.95
N HIS A 269 -9.38 -5.80 12.95
CA HIS A 269 -8.19 -5.88 12.09
C HIS A 269 -6.89 -5.74 12.88
N PHE A 270 -6.83 -4.80 13.84
CA PHE A 270 -5.67 -4.62 14.72
C PHE A 270 -5.48 -5.81 15.66
N SER A 271 -6.57 -6.46 16.09
CA SER A 271 -6.51 -7.61 16.99
C SER A 271 -5.83 -8.84 16.38
N ALA A 272 -5.62 -8.85 15.06
CA ALA A 272 -4.89 -9.94 14.39
C ALA A 272 -3.43 -10.02 14.85
N TYR A 273 -2.81 -8.88 15.18
CA TYR A 273 -1.44 -8.81 15.72
C TYR A 273 -1.23 -7.53 16.52
N GLN A 274 -0.71 -7.65 17.73
CA GLN A 274 -0.32 -6.53 18.58
C GLN A 274 0.98 -6.89 19.32
N CYS A 275 1.81 -5.90 19.63
CA CYS A 275 3.00 -6.10 20.44
C CYS A 275 3.13 -5.06 21.55
N ALA A 276 3.86 -5.44 22.61
CA ALA A 276 4.36 -4.50 23.61
C ALA A 276 5.90 -4.59 23.62
N VAL A 277 6.54 -3.51 23.19
CA VAL A 277 8.00 -3.38 23.10
C VAL A 277 8.47 -2.12 23.82
N PRO A 278 9.73 -2.06 24.28
CA PRO A 278 10.25 -0.90 25.01
C PRO A 278 10.32 0.41 24.21
N ASP A 279 10.32 0.35 22.87
CA ASP A 279 10.31 1.53 22.00
C ASP A 279 8.87 1.94 21.65
N PRO A 280 8.34 3.06 22.21
CA PRO A 280 6.95 3.46 22.00
C PRO A 280 6.65 3.95 20.58
N VAL A 281 7.67 4.45 19.86
CA VAL A 281 7.50 4.89 18.47
C VAL A 281 7.37 3.68 17.56
N ALA A 282 8.27 2.71 17.71
CA ALA A 282 8.20 1.44 16.99
C ALA A 282 6.90 0.69 17.31
N MET A 283 6.52 0.61 18.61
CA MET A 283 5.28 -0.04 19.04
C MET A 283 4.05 0.56 18.38
N ARG A 284 3.93 1.89 18.34
CA ARG A 284 2.82 2.58 17.66
C ARG A 284 2.82 2.30 16.14
N GLN A 285 4.00 2.34 15.53
CA GLN A 285 4.14 2.05 14.10
C GLN A 285 3.66 0.64 13.77
N ILE A 286 4.12 -0.37 14.51
CA ILE A 286 3.79 -1.79 14.32
C ILE A 286 2.31 -2.06 14.60
N ASN A 287 1.78 -1.55 15.71
CA ASN A 287 0.42 -1.87 16.16
C ASN A 287 -0.69 -1.14 15.40
N THR A 288 -0.40 0.04 14.86
CA THR A 288 -1.42 0.91 14.26
C THR A 288 -1.13 1.21 12.81
N TRP A 289 0.06 1.75 12.50
CA TRP A 289 0.30 2.31 11.18
C TRP A 289 0.76 1.28 10.14
N ASN A 290 1.49 0.24 10.54
CA ASN A 290 1.79 -0.86 9.63
C ASN A 290 0.51 -1.53 9.11
N PRO A 291 -0.46 -1.94 9.97
CA PRO A 291 -1.75 -2.45 9.48
C PRO A 291 -2.48 -1.50 8.54
N VAL A 292 -2.55 -0.21 8.87
CA VAL A 292 -3.22 0.78 8.01
C VAL A 292 -2.55 0.89 6.65
N ASN A 293 -1.22 1.01 6.63
CA ASN A 293 -0.45 1.10 5.39
C ASN A 293 -0.53 -0.21 4.58
N THR A 294 -0.49 -1.37 5.24
CA THR A 294 -0.59 -2.69 4.56
C THR A 294 -1.97 -2.89 3.94
N VAL A 295 -3.06 -2.53 4.64
CA VAL A 295 -4.41 -2.54 4.09
C VAL A 295 -4.50 -1.62 2.86
N THR A 296 -3.94 -0.42 2.97
CA THR A 296 -3.94 0.55 1.86
C THR A 296 -3.18 -0.02 0.66
N ALA A 297 -1.98 -0.56 0.84
CA ALA A 297 -1.19 -1.17 -0.22
C ALA A 297 -1.93 -2.37 -0.85
N ALA A 298 -2.47 -3.28 -0.04
CA ALA A 298 -3.20 -4.45 -0.49
C ALA A 298 -4.47 -4.09 -1.29
N ARG A 299 -5.14 -2.98 -0.96
CA ARG A 299 -6.36 -2.55 -1.66
C ARG A 299 -6.08 -1.77 -2.94
N PHE A 300 -5.07 -0.92 -2.96
CA PHE A 300 -4.80 -0.02 -4.07
C PHE A 300 -3.65 -0.47 -4.98
N SER A 301 -2.79 -1.37 -4.52
CA SER A 301 -1.69 -2.00 -5.30
C SER A 301 -0.95 -1.05 -6.24
N ARG A 302 -0.53 0.12 -5.78
CA ARG A 302 0.11 1.21 -6.56
C ARG A 302 -0.79 1.81 -7.64
N GLY A 303 -2.06 1.38 -7.73
CA GLY A 303 -3.00 1.87 -8.75
C GLY A 303 -3.35 3.35 -8.59
N ILE A 304 -3.31 3.85 -7.37
CA ILE A 304 -3.54 5.27 -7.05
C ILE A 304 -2.38 5.77 -6.21
N ASN A 305 -1.63 6.70 -6.72
CA ASN A 305 -0.60 7.41 -5.96
C ASN A 305 -0.50 8.87 -6.44
N THR A 306 0.22 9.70 -5.68
CA THR A 306 0.37 11.13 -5.97
C THR A 306 1.15 11.41 -7.27
N TRP A 307 1.90 10.44 -7.79
CA TRP A 307 2.69 10.56 -9.00
C TRP A 307 1.94 10.13 -10.26
N ALA A 308 1.07 9.15 -10.12
CA ALA A 308 0.29 8.62 -11.23
C ALA A 308 -1.11 8.24 -10.71
N PRO A 309 -1.92 9.23 -10.45
CA PRO A 309 -3.28 9.02 -10.00
C PRO A 309 -4.13 8.47 -11.12
N GLY A 310 -4.93 7.50 -10.79
CA GLY A 310 -5.83 6.85 -11.73
C GLY A 310 -5.29 5.53 -12.24
N THR A 311 -5.62 5.19 -13.41
CA THR A 311 -5.67 3.86 -13.99
C THR A 311 -4.32 3.29 -14.44
N ARG A 312 -3.32 3.26 -13.59
CA ARG A 312 -2.09 2.51 -13.87
C ARG A 312 -2.31 1.00 -13.94
N GLY A 313 -3.48 0.53 -13.52
CA GLY A 313 -3.74 -0.88 -13.30
C GLY A 313 -3.11 -1.38 -12.00
N VAL A 314 -3.20 -2.68 -11.80
CA VAL A 314 -2.70 -3.40 -10.63
C VAL A 314 -1.36 -4.02 -11.00
N GLY A 315 -0.27 -3.64 -10.34
CA GLY A 315 1.04 -4.26 -10.54
C GLY A 315 1.01 -5.73 -10.10
N PHE A 316 1.39 -6.66 -10.96
CA PHE A 316 1.33 -8.09 -10.65
C PHE A 316 2.19 -8.44 -9.44
N ARG A 317 3.50 -8.16 -9.52
CA ARG A 317 4.44 -8.45 -8.43
C ARG A 317 4.17 -7.63 -7.17
N ASP A 318 3.67 -6.41 -7.35
CA ASP A 318 3.32 -5.53 -6.24
C ASP A 318 2.17 -6.13 -5.43
N THR A 319 1.12 -6.56 -6.13
CA THR A 319 -0.03 -7.20 -5.51
C THR A 319 0.34 -8.52 -4.85
N ALA A 320 1.16 -9.36 -5.50
CA ALA A 320 1.60 -10.62 -4.90
C ALA A 320 2.30 -10.38 -3.57
N GLN A 321 3.19 -9.42 -3.49
CA GLN A 321 3.92 -9.07 -2.26
C GLN A 321 3.01 -8.46 -1.18
N ASP A 322 2.06 -7.60 -1.57
CA ASP A 322 1.09 -7.04 -0.62
C ASP A 322 0.18 -8.13 -0.04
N MET A 323 -0.17 -9.15 -0.86
CA MET A 323 -0.95 -10.30 -0.41
C MET A 323 -0.15 -11.21 0.54
N VAL A 324 1.16 -11.35 0.38
CA VAL A 324 2.01 -12.03 1.37
C VAL A 324 1.88 -11.36 2.74
N ALA A 325 1.96 -10.04 2.79
CA ALA A 325 1.88 -9.30 4.04
C ALA A 325 0.50 -9.34 4.69
N ILE A 326 -0.58 -9.33 3.91
CA ILE A 326 -1.93 -9.33 4.45
C ILE A 326 -2.41 -10.72 4.88
N ALA A 327 -1.75 -11.81 4.45
CA ALA A 327 -2.19 -13.19 4.64
C ALA A 327 -2.49 -13.53 6.11
N TYR A 328 -1.64 -13.10 7.04
CA TYR A 328 -1.84 -13.41 8.46
C TYR A 328 -2.95 -12.57 9.14
N ARG A 329 -3.34 -11.42 8.55
CA ARG A 329 -4.41 -10.56 9.06
C ARG A 329 -5.77 -10.85 8.41
N SER A 330 -5.75 -11.13 7.12
CA SER A 330 -6.93 -11.33 6.29
C SER A 330 -6.66 -12.38 5.21
N PRO A 331 -6.52 -13.67 5.58
CA PRO A 331 -6.16 -14.72 4.64
C PRO A 331 -7.13 -14.84 3.45
N GLY A 332 -8.42 -14.56 3.65
CA GLY A 332 -9.39 -14.53 2.55
C GLY A 332 -9.04 -13.51 1.47
N TRP A 333 -8.47 -12.35 1.82
CA TRP A 333 -8.01 -11.38 0.83
C TRP A 333 -6.78 -11.85 0.07
N ALA A 334 -5.85 -12.51 0.76
CA ALA A 334 -4.67 -13.09 0.11
C ALA A 334 -5.07 -14.18 -0.89
N ILE A 335 -6.03 -15.04 -0.54
CA ILE A 335 -6.57 -16.08 -1.42
C ILE A 335 -7.27 -15.47 -2.65
N GLU A 336 -8.15 -14.48 -2.46
CA GLU A 336 -8.80 -13.77 -3.58
C GLU A 336 -7.75 -13.11 -4.49
N GLY A 337 -6.75 -12.47 -3.90
CA GLY A 337 -5.64 -11.85 -4.61
C GLY A 337 -4.83 -12.85 -5.42
N MET A 338 -4.51 -13.98 -4.84
CA MET A 338 -3.81 -15.08 -5.54
C MET A 338 -4.64 -15.60 -6.73
N ARG A 339 -5.93 -15.89 -6.54
CA ARG A 339 -6.81 -16.34 -7.63
C ARG A 339 -6.86 -15.36 -8.79
N TYR A 340 -6.94 -14.05 -8.46
CA TYR A 340 -6.89 -13.01 -9.49
C TYR A 340 -5.54 -12.99 -10.23
N LEU A 341 -4.42 -13.05 -9.51
CA LEU A 341 -3.09 -13.06 -10.12
C LEU A 341 -2.87 -14.28 -11.01
N LEU A 342 -3.32 -15.46 -10.59
CA LEU A 342 -3.22 -16.68 -11.39
C LEU A 342 -4.01 -16.57 -12.69
N SER A 343 -5.18 -15.92 -12.69
CA SER A 343 -5.94 -15.63 -13.91
C SER A 343 -5.24 -14.63 -14.88
N GLN A 344 -4.14 -14.02 -14.44
CA GLN A 344 -3.29 -13.11 -15.22
C GLN A 344 -1.94 -13.73 -15.59
N GLN A 345 -1.77 -15.02 -15.38
CA GLN A 345 -0.61 -15.81 -15.78
C GLN A 345 -0.88 -16.48 -17.12
N PHE A 346 0.12 -16.54 -18.00
CA PHE A 346 0.08 -17.30 -19.25
C PHE A 346 0.45 -18.77 -19.01
N GLU A 347 -0.02 -19.67 -19.88
CA GLU A 347 0.24 -21.11 -19.81
C GLU A 347 1.73 -21.46 -19.81
N GLU A 348 2.58 -20.65 -20.45
CA GLU A 348 4.04 -20.79 -20.44
C GLU A 348 4.66 -20.49 -19.06
N GLY A 349 3.91 -19.90 -18.13
CA GLY A 349 4.30 -19.66 -16.75
C GLY A 349 4.65 -18.21 -16.39
N HIS A 350 4.96 -17.35 -17.37
CA HIS A 350 5.16 -15.92 -17.08
C HIS A 350 3.83 -15.17 -16.91
N THR A 351 3.90 -13.88 -16.62
CA THR A 351 2.70 -13.10 -16.27
C THR A 351 2.72 -11.73 -16.94
N VAL A 352 1.58 -11.08 -17.00
CA VAL A 352 1.56 -9.64 -17.29
C VAL A 352 2.30 -8.85 -16.19
N HIS A 353 2.80 -7.69 -16.52
CA HIS A 353 3.40 -6.81 -15.52
C HIS A 353 2.35 -5.95 -14.80
N THR A 354 1.36 -5.49 -15.56
CA THR A 354 0.25 -4.69 -15.05
C THR A 354 -1.06 -5.33 -15.46
N CYS A 355 -1.88 -5.65 -14.48
CA CYS A 355 -3.22 -6.18 -14.67
C CYS A 355 -4.23 -5.05 -14.69
N PHE A 356 -5.26 -5.17 -15.51
CA PHE A 356 -6.39 -4.26 -15.51
C PHE A 356 -7.67 -5.04 -15.21
N PRO A 357 -8.64 -4.48 -14.48
CA PRO A 357 -9.98 -5.05 -14.40
C PRO A 357 -10.54 -5.31 -15.82
N GLU A 358 -11.26 -6.41 -15.99
CA GLU A 358 -11.76 -6.88 -17.31
C GLU A 358 -12.55 -5.84 -18.08
N ASP A 359 -13.21 -4.94 -17.38
CA ASP A 359 -14.04 -3.87 -17.92
C ASP A 359 -13.27 -2.56 -18.21
N PHE A 360 -11.96 -2.55 -18.00
CA PHE A 360 -11.15 -1.34 -18.11
C PHE A 360 -10.35 -1.27 -19.42
N ARG A 361 -9.39 -2.13 -19.58
CA ARG A 361 -8.63 -2.37 -20.81
C ARG A 361 -7.92 -3.72 -20.73
N PRO A 362 -7.58 -4.34 -21.86
CA PRO A 362 -6.80 -5.56 -21.85
C PRO A 362 -5.45 -5.34 -21.16
N SER A 363 -5.02 -6.31 -20.37
CA SER A 363 -3.64 -6.39 -19.91
C SER A 363 -2.70 -6.53 -21.10
N SER A 364 -1.44 -6.18 -20.97
CA SER A 364 -0.46 -6.32 -22.04
C SER A 364 0.70 -7.21 -21.60
N ARG A 365 1.18 -8.05 -22.50
CA ARG A 365 2.36 -8.87 -22.29
C ARG A 365 3.56 -7.97 -22.03
N SER A 366 4.28 -8.25 -20.93
CA SER A 366 5.50 -7.54 -20.57
C SER A 366 6.38 -8.45 -19.71
N ASP A 367 7.28 -9.15 -20.35
CA ASP A 367 8.08 -10.20 -19.74
C ASP A 367 9.08 -9.62 -18.73
N ARG A 368 8.89 -9.96 -17.46
CA ARG A 368 9.77 -9.62 -16.36
C ARG A 368 10.34 -10.91 -15.76
N SER A 369 11.57 -10.88 -15.33
CA SER A 369 12.23 -12.07 -14.79
C SER A 369 11.76 -12.46 -13.39
N ASP A 370 11.08 -11.57 -12.68
CA ASP A 370 10.73 -11.76 -11.27
C ASP A 370 9.22 -11.91 -11.00
N ASN A 371 8.34 -11.38 -11.84
CA ASN A 371 6.89 -11.30 -11.55
C ASN A 371 6.30 -12.63 -11.09
N HIS A 372 6.50 -13.69 -11.85
CA HIS A 372 5.95 -15.03 -11.61
C HIS A 372 6.56 -15.72 -10.39
N LEU A 373 7.77 -15.34 -10.01
CA LEU A 373 8.46 -15.93 -8.84
C LEU A 373 7.83 -15.51 -7.51
N TRP A 374 7.07 -14.40 -7.48
CA TRP A 374 6.35 -13.95 -6.29
C TRP A 374 5.12 -14.81 -5.94
N LEU A 375 4.65 -15.66 -6.85
CA LEU A 375 3.52 -16.56 -6.60
C LEU A 375 3.84 -17.62 -5.54
N ALA A 376 5.04 -18.19 -5.54
CA ALA A 376 5.42 -19.22 -4.58
C ALA A 376 5.47 -18.71 -3.13
N PRO A 377 6.09 -17.55 -2.79
CA PRO A 377 5.99 -16.96 -1.46
C PRO A 377 4.56 -16.61 -1.05
N LEU A 378 3.71 -16.18 -1.99
CA LEU A 378 2.30 -15.90 -1.71
C LEU A 378 1.53 -17.17 -1.34
N LEU A 379 1.63 -18.21 -2.16
CA LEU A 379 1.02 -19.50 -1.84
C LEU A 379 1.50 -20.04 -0.49
N TRP A 380 2.83 -19.97 -0.25
CA TRP A 380 3.41 -20.34 1.03
C TRP A 380 2.77 -19.62 2.22
N ALA A 381 2.67 -18.30 2.16
CA ALA A 381 2.08 -17.50 3.23
C ALA A 381 0.62 -17.88 3.49
N ILE A 382 -0.16 -18.13 2.44
CA ILE A 382 -1.55 -18.58 2.56
C ILE A 382 -1.62 -19.94 3.26
N LEU A 383 -0.84 -20.93 2.79
CA LEU A 383 -0.87 -22.28 3.36
C LEU A 383 -0.37 -22.31 4.81
N ALA A 384 0.65 -21.52 5.14
CA ALA A 384 1.16 -21.44 6.50
C ALA A 384 0.13 -20.87 7.50
N GLU A 385 -0.65 -19.88 7.06
CA GLU A 385 -1.65 -19.23 7.91
C GLU A 385 -2.99 -19.98 7.96
N THR A 386 -3.37 -20.70 6.90
CA THR A 386 -4.70 -21.34 6.81
C THR A 386 -4.70 -22.83 6.99
N ARG A 387 -3.60 -23.50 6.66
CA ARG A 387 -3.51 -24.97 6.57
C ARG A 387 -4.47 -25.59 5.53
N ASP A 388 -5.05 -24.75 4.67
CA ASP A 388 -5.97 -25.20 3.62
C ASP A 388 -5.19 -25.65 2.37
N PHE A 389 -4.76 -26.92 2.36
CA PHE A 389 -4.06 -27.50 1.22
C PHE A 389 -5.01 -27.85 0.06
N GLY A 390 -6.33 -27.82 0.28
CA GLY A 390 -7.32 -28.04 -0.79
C GLY A 390 -7.24 -26.96 -1.87
N ILE A 391 -6.74 -25.79 -1.55
CA ILE A 391 -6.52 -24.70 -2.52
C ILE A 391 -5.59 -25.08 -3.67
N LEU A 392 -4.69 -26.05 -3.48
CA LEU A 392 -3.75 -26.51 -4.51
C LEU A 392 -4.44 -27.16 -5.71
N ASP A 393 -5.62 -27.75 -5.48
CA ASP A 393 -6.38 -28.48 -6.48
C ASP A 393 -7.51 -27.62 -7.10
N GLU A 394 -7.66 -26.36 -6.66
CA GLU A 394 -8.58 -25.40 -7.27
C GLU A 394 -8.15 -25.11 -8.71
N THR A 395 -9.12 -25.09 -9.62
CA THR A 395 -8.90 -24.83 -11.05
C THR A 395 -9.11 -23.37 -11.38
N ILE A 396 -8.12 -22.74 -12.01
CA ILE A 396 -8.14 -21.35 -12.44
C ILE A 396 -7.69 -21.29 -13.92
N PRO A 397 -8.39 -20.54 -14.78
CA PRO A 397 -7.96 -20.40 -16.17
C PRO A 397 -6.71 -19.52 -16.29
N TYR A 398 -5.78 -19.90 -17.14
CA TYR A 398 -4.71 -19.02 -17.60
C TYR A 398 -5.27 -17.81 -18.36
N LEU A 399 -4.47 -16.78 -18.52
CA LEU A 399 -4.76 -15.68 -19.44
C LEU A 399 -4.51 -16.16 -20.87
N ALA A 400 -5.44 -15.87 -21.79
CA ALA A 400 -5.23 -16.15 -23.20
C ALA A 400 -3.99 -15.43 -23.74
N PRO A 401 -3.24 -16.01 -24.72
CA PRO A 401 -1.99 -15.45 -25.23
C PRO A 401 -2.10 -14.01 -25.78
N ASP A 402 -3.28 -13.66 -26.32
CA ASP A 402 -3.59 -12.32 -26.83
C ASP A 402 -4.15 -11.36 -25.78
N CYS A 403 -4.18 -11.79 -24.52
CA CYS A 403 -4.76 -11.07 -23.39
C CYS A 403 -6.28 -10.77 -23.53
N SER A 404 -6.99 -11.44 -24.43
CA SER A 404 -8.41 -11.14 -24.72
C SER A 404 -9.41 -11.83 -23.79
N GLY A 405 -8.95 -12.67 -22.86
CA GLY A 405 -9.82 -13.39 -21.94
C GLY A 405 -9.18 -14.64 -21.34
N LYS A 406 -10.00 -15.65 -21.06
CA LYS A 406 -9.58 -16.89 -20.41
C LYS A 406 -8.98 -17.87 -21.40
N GLY A 407 -7.83 -18.46 -21.03
CA GLY A 407 -7.17 -19.56 -21.72
C GLY A 407 -7.58 -20.93 -21.15
N THR A 408 -6.67 -21.90 -21.20
CA THR A 408 -6.83 -23.24 -20.62
C THR A 408 -6.93 -23.19 -19.11
N GLU A 409 -7.68 -24.12 -18.54
CA GLU A 409 -7.77 -24.25 -17.07
C GLU A 409 -6.64 -25.14 -16.53
N ALA A 410 -6.10 -24.75 -15.39
CA ALA A 410 -5.09 -25.50 -14.65
C ALA A 410 -5.31 -25.38 -13.14
N THR A 411 -4.81 -26.31 -12.37
CA THR A 411 -4.83 -26.22 -10.93
C THR A 411 -3.86 -25.16 -10.40
N VAL A 412 -4.10 -24.64 -9.22
CA VAL A 412 -3.17 -23.72 -8.56
C VAL A 412 -1.75 -24.29 -8.52
N TRP A 413 -1.62 -25.62 -8.28
CA TRP A 413 -0.32 -26.30 -8.29
C TRP A 413 0.35 -26.26 -9.66
N GLU A 414 -0.36 -26.54 -10.73
CA GLU A 414 0.16 -26.46 -12.11
C GLU A 414 0.61 -25.05 -12.47
N HIS A 415 -0.12 -24.01 -12.02
CA HIS A 415 0.28 -22.61 -12.16
C HIS A 415 1.65 -22.34 -11.49
N MET A 416 1.89 -22.90 -10.28
CA MET A 416 3.17 -22.76 -9.58
C MET A 416 4.30 -23.48 -10.31
N CYS A 417 4.04 -24.68 -10.82
CA CYS A 417 5.02 -25.44 -11.61
C CYS A 417 5.36 -24.70 -12.91
N ALA A 418 4.37 -24.12 -13.59
CA ALA A 418 4.58 -23.34 -14.80
C ALA A 418 5.45 -22.10 -14.52
N ALA A 419 5.21 -21.40 -13.40
CA ALA A 419 5.98 -20.22 -13.01
C ALA A 419 7.50 -20.52 -12.91
N VAL A 420 7.91 -21.54 -12.16
CA VAL A 420 9.33 -21.87 -12.04
C VAL A 420 9.90 -22.49 -13.32
N ARG A 421 9.09 -23.23 -14.08
CA ARG A 421 9.50 -23.76 -15.39
C ARG A 421 9.80 -22.67 -16.40
N PHE A 422 9.07 -21.56 -16.34
CA PHE A 422 9.39 -20.41 -17.17
C PHE A 422 10.81 -19.90 -16.92
N THR A 423 11.22 -19.74 -15.67
CA THR A 423 12.58 -19.33 -15.34
C THR A 423 13.62 -20.36 -15.79
N GLU A 424 13.38 -21.66 -15.59
CA GLU A 424 14.29 -22.73 -16.04
C GLU A 424 14.50 -22.72 -17.57
N ASN A 425 13.49 -22.31 -18.33
CA ASN A 425 13.57 -22.17 -19.78
C ASN A 425 14.22 -20.84 -20.25
N HIS A 426 14.51 -19.92 -19.32
CA HIS A 426 15.07 -18.60 -19.61
C HIS A 426 16.33 -18.33 -18.78
N LEU A 427 17.26 -19.31 -18.78
CA LEU A 427 18.59 -19.17 -18.17
C LEU A 427 19.60 -18.70 -19.24
N GLY A 428 20.52 -17.84 -18.82
CA GLY A 428 21.59 -17.31 -19.68
C GLY A 428 22.86 -18.17 -19.65
N ARG A 429 23.95 -17.61 -20.13
CA ARG A 429 25.23 -18.31 -20.33
C ARG A 429 25.91 -18.78 -19.02
N HIS A 430 25.62 -18.13 -17.91
CA HIS A 430 26.11 -18.50 -16.58
C HIS A 430 25.15 -19.39 -15.79
N GLY A 431 24.02 -19.78 -16.40
CA GLY A 431 22.95 -20.53 -15.72
C GLY A 431 22.16 -19.66 -14.76
N LEU A 432 22.23 -18.35 -14.87
CA LEU A 432 21.41 -17.38 -14.13
C LEU A 432 20.20 -16.98 -14.94
N PRO A 433 19.09 -16.56 -14.31
CA PRO A 433 17.91 -16.08 -15.06
C PRO A 433 18.26 -14.89 -15.96
N LEU A 434 17.76 -14.92 -17.19
CA LEU A 434 17.80 -13.77 -18.07
C LEU A 434 17.05 -12.59 -17.46
N THR A 435 17.59 -11.38 -17.61
CA THR A 435 16.97 -10.16 -17.08
C THR A 435 15.64 -9.85 -17.78
N LEU A 436 15.43 -10.35 -19.01
CA LEU A 436 14.28 -10.03 -19.85
C LEU A 436 14.14 -8.50 -19.98
N ARG A 437 12.96 -7.95 -19.85
CA ARG A 437 12.78 -6.50 -19.87
C ARG A 437 13.33 -5.81 -18.62
N SER A 438 13.15 -6.41 -17.46
CA SER A 438 13.80 -6.08 -16.18
C SER A 438 13.47 -7.17 -15.14
N ASP A 439 14.12 -7.10 -13.99
CA ASP A 439 13.64 -7.75 -12.77
C ASP A 439 12.86 -6.73 -11.90
N TRP A 440 12.90 -6.90 -10.56
CA TRP A 440 12.26 -5.98 -9.61
C TRP A 440 12.72 -4.52 -9.76
N ASN A 441 13.97 -4.29 -10.15
CA ASN A 441 14.44 -2.97 -10.54
C ASN A 441 13.99 -2.69 -11.98
N ASP A 442 13.02 -1.81 -12.16
CA ASP A 442 12.43 -1.53 -13.48
C ASP A 442 13.42 -0.99 -14.50
N LEU A 443 14.45 -0.30 -14.05
CA LEU A 443 15.42 0.34 -14.93
C LEU A 443 16.67 -0.49 -15.22
N ILE A 444 16.82 -1.66 -14.58
CA ILE A 444 17.97 -2.55 -14.79
C ILE A 444 18.01 -3.11 -16.23
N GLY A 445 16.90 -3.13 -16.93
CA GLY A 445 16.80 -3.57 -18.32
C GLY A 445 17.69 -2.82 -19.30
N LYS A 446 18.27 -1.69 -18.92
CA LYS A 446 19.26 -0.99 -19.74
C LYS A 446 20.58 -1.75 -19.92
N PHE A 447 20.89 -2.70 -19.02
CA PHE A 447 22.01 -3.64 -19.18
C PHE A 447 21.69 -4.78 -20.15
N ASN A 448 20.45 -4.94 -20.56
CA ASN A 448 19.93 -6.07 -21.32
C ASN A 448 19.19 -5.59 -22.60
N LYS A 449 19.90 -4.94 -23.51
CA LYS A 449 19.32 -4.42 -24.77
C LYS A 449 19.12 -5.50 -25.84
N ARG A 450 19.94 -6.57 -25.80
CA ARG A 450 19.88 -7.71 -26.74
C ARG A 450 19.15 -8.91 -26.17
N GLY A 451 18.80 -8.91 -24.88
CA GLY A 451 18.10 -10.01 -24.23
C GLY A 451 19.01 -11.11 -23.70
N GLU A 452 20.33 -10.88 -23.61
CA GLU A 452 21.34 -11.85 -23.15
C GLU A 452 21.83 -11.58 -21.72
N GLY A 453 21.49 -10.41 -21.13
CA GLY A 453 21.87 -10.03 -19.78
C GLY A 453 21.19 -10.92 -18.72
N GLU A 454 21.90 -11.16 -17.62
CA GLU A 454 21.47 -12.06 -16.55
C GLU A 454 21.33 -11.32 -15.22
N THR A 455 20.39 -11.75 -14.38
CA THR A 455 20.12 -11.16 -13.07
C THR A 455 20.40 -12.14 -11.93
N VAL A 456 21.31 -11.76 -11.04
CA VAL A 456 21.61 -12.50 -9.79
C VAL A 456 20.45 -12.38 -8.80
N PHE A 457 19.76 -11.24 -8.77
CA PHE A 457 18.61 -11.02 -7.89
C PHE A 457 17.47 -12.02 -8.17
N ALA A 458 17.06 -12.17 -9.44
CA ALA A 458 16.06 -13.16 -9.81
C ALA A 458 16.56 -14.61 -9.60
N GLY A 459 17.87 -14.84 -9.65
CA GLY A 459 18.47 -16.13 -9.30
C GLY A 459 18.23 -16.51 -7.83
N PHE A 460 18.39 -15.56 -6.91
CA PHE A 460 18.07 -15.80 -5.49
C PHE A 460 16.57 -15.99 -5.27
N GLN A 461 15.73 -15.20 -5.97
CA GLN A 461 14.27 -15.39 -5.90
C GLN A 461 13.86 -16.77 -6.41
N HIS A 462 14.47 -17.24 -7.48
CA HIS A 462 14.20 -18.58 -8.04
C HIS A 462 14.56 -19.67 -7.03
N VAL A 463 15.71 -19.56 -6.36
CA VAL A 463 16.08 -20.50 -5.29
C VAL A 463 15.03 -20.50 -4.17
N LEU A 464 14.58 -19.33 -3.72
CA LEU A 464 13.55 -19.22 -2.69
C LEU A 464 12.21 -19.85 -3.14
N ALA A 465 11.78 -19.55 -4.37
CA ALA A 465 10.55 -20.11 -4.94
C ALA A 465 10.61 -21.65 -5.01
N LEU A 466 11.70 -22.21 -5.55
CA LEU A 466 11.93 -23.67 -5.62
C LEU A 466 11.95 -24.30 -4.22
N LYS A 467 12.59 -23.66 -3.24
CA LYS A 467 12.62 -24.12 -1.86
C LYS A 467 11.20 -24.20 -1.26
N ARG A 468 10.41 -23.13 -1.41
CA ARG A 468 9.04 -23.10 -0.89
C ARG A 468 8.13 -24.13 -1.57
N LEU A 469 8.24 -24.29 -2.88
CA LEU A 469 7.49 -25.31 -3.61
C LEU A 469 7.94 -26.75 -3.25
N ALA A 470 9.23 -26.97 -3.07
CA ALA A 470 9.74 -28.26 -2.59
C ALA A 470 9.21 -28.63 -1.18
N GLU A 471 9.13 -27.65 -0.29
CA GLU A 471 8.56 -27.86 1.05
C GLU A 471 7.06 -28.18 0.97
N ILE A 472 6.28 -27.49 0.13
CA ILE A 472 4.86 -27.80 -0.12
C ILE A 472 4.73 -29.20 -0.73
N ALA A 473 5.53 -29.53 -1.76
CA ALA A 473 5.51 -30.84 -2.42
C ALA A 473 5.83 -31.99 -1.45
N ARG A 474 6.80 -31.79 -0.55
CA ARG A 474 7.12 -32.76 0.51
C ARG A 474 5.95 -32.95 1.47
N HIS A 475 5.31 -31.85 1.90
CA HIS A 475 4.16 -31.87 2.80
C HIS A 475 2.96 -32.59 2.19
N THR A 476 2.74 -32.44 0.89
CA THR A 476 1.59 -32.99 0.16
C THR A 476 1.88 -34.32 -0.58
N GLY A 477 3.08 -34.86 -0.47
CA GLY A 477 3.46 -36.14 -1.07
C GLY A 477 3.66 -36.10 -2.59
N ARG A 478 3.90 -34.96 -3.19
CA ARG A 478 4.15 -34.76 -4.65
C ARG A 478 5.62 -35.06 -4.96
N THR A 479 6.01 -36.35 -4.93
CA THR A 479 7.41 -36.80 -4.94
C THR A 479 8.16 -36.48 -6.24
N GLU A 480 7.51 -36.50 -7.40
CA GLU A 480 8.15 -36.19 -8.69
C GLU A 480 8.50 -34.70 -8.79
N ASP A 481 7.55 -33.85 -8.43
CA ASP A 481 7.76 -32.39 -8.40
C ASP A 481 8.82 -32.01 -7.37
N LEU A 482 8.78 -32.62 -6.18
CA LEU A 482 9.80 -32.43 -5.14
C LEU A 482 11.22 -32.69 -5.68
N ARG A 483 11.42 -33.81 -6.37
CA ARG A 483 12.73 -34.16 -6.95
C ARG A 483 13.15 -33.11 -7.97
N TRP A 484 12.25 -32.75 -8.87
CA TRP A 484 12.52 -31.76 -9.88
C TRP A 484 12.87 -30.38 -9.29
N PHE A 485 12.13 -29.91 -8.29
CA PHE A 485 12.43 -28.63 -7.62
C PHE A 485 13.80 -28.67 -6.91
N GLU A 486 14.16 -29.77 -6.25
CA GLU A 486 15.44 -29.90 -5.59
C GLU A 486 16.61 -29.97 -6.58
N GLU A 487 16.44 -30.62 -7.73
CA GLU A 487 17.43 -30.63 -8.82
C GLU A 487 17.61 -29.22 -9.43
N CYS A 488 16.53 -28.50 -9.73
CA CYS A 488 16.58 -27.13 -10.23
C CYS A 488 17.25 -26.20 -9.22
N ARG A 489 16.88 -26.31 -7.94
CA ARG A 489 17.46 -25.52 -6.86
C ARG A 489 18.98 -25.74 -6.74
N ALA A 490 19.42 -26.99 -6.74
CA ALA A 490 20.84 -27.31 -6.65
C ALA A 490 21.65 -26.73 -7.83
N ARG A 491 21.10 -26.80 -9.06
CA ARG A 491 21.73 -26.18 -10.23
C ARG A 491 21.83 -24.65 -10.10
N GLN A 492 20.75 -24.01 -9.68
CA GLN A 492 20.71 -22.55 -9.53
C GLN A 492 21.63 -22.06 -8.41
N GLU A 493 21.69 -22.77 -7.28
CA GLU A 493 22.64 -22.48 -6.18
C GLU A 493 24.09 -22.61 -6.67
N ALA A 494 24.42 -23.66 -7.42
CA ALA A 494 25.74 -23.85 -7.99
C ALA A 494 26.14 -22.73 -8.96
N ALA A 495 25.20 -22.29 -9.81
CA ALA A 495 25.41 -21.17 -10.72
C ALA A 495 25.68 -19.85 -9.96
N LEU A 496 24.89 -19.57 -8.93
CA LEU A 496 25.06 -18.39 -8.08
C LEU A 496 26.42 -18.40 -7.35
N LEU A 497 26.81 -19.52 -6.76
CA LEU A 497 28.09 -19.66 -6.06
C LEU A 497 29.29 -19.48 -7.01
N SER A 498 29.16 -19.98 -8.25
CA SER A 498 30.25 -19.93 -9.24
C SER A 498 30.39 -18.56 -9.89
N HIS A 499 29.28 -17.84 -10.09
CA HIS A 499 29.26 -16.66 -10.94
C HIS A 499 28.84 -15.36 -10.23
N ALA A 500 28.11 -15.42 -9.11
CA ALA A 500 27.59 -14.24 -8.46
C ALA A 500 28.47 -13.66 -7.35
N TRP A 501 29.32 -14.49 -6.70
CA TRP A 501 30.23 -14.00 -5.66
C TRP A 501 31.47 -13.31 -6.27
N ASP A 502 31.73 -12.05 -5.83
CA ASP A 502 32.83 -11.22 -6.36
C ASP A 502 34.08 -11.17 -5.43
N GLY A 503 34.14 -12.06 -4.47
CA GLY A 503 35.23 -12.09 -3.47
C GLY A 503 34.96 -11.21 -2.25
N SER A 504 34.13 -10.17 -2.36
CA SER A 504 33.78 -9.24 -1.29
C SER A 504 32.26 -9.15 -1.05
N TRP A 505 31.48 -9.25 -2.11
CA TRP A 505 30.01 -9.20 -2.06
C TRP A 505 29.37 -9.88 -3.27
N TRP A 506 28.04 -10.00 -3.29
CA TRP A 506 27.28 -10.58 -4.40
C TRP A 506 27.07 -9.54 -5.51
N ARG A 507 27.44 -9.90 -6.76
CA ARG A 507 27.19 -9.11 -7.96
C ARG A 507 25.71 -8.88 -8.19
N ARG A 508 25.37 -7.82 -8.96
CA ARG A 508 23.99 -7.55 -9.35
C ARG A 508 23.54 -8.39 -10.54
N GLY A 509 24.42 -8.69 -11.45
CA GLY A 509 24.15 -9.45 -12.67
C GLY A 509 25.27 -9.34 -13.69
N TYR A 510 24.89 -9.60 -14.94
CA TYR A 510 25.75 -9.48 -16.11
C TYR A 510 25.02 -8.72 -17.21
N ASP A 511 25.76 -7.92 -17.99
CA ASP A 511 25.22 -7.27 -19.18
C ASP A 511 25.15 -8.23 -20.38
N ASP A 512 24.65 -7.74 -21.52
CA ASP A 512 24.56 -8.53 -22.78
C ASP A 512 25.90 -9.06 -23.29
N ASP A 513 27.01 -8.44 -22.94
CA ASP A 513 28.36 -8.86 -23.35
C ASP A 513 29.00 -9.83 -22.34
N GLY A 514 28.32 -10.08 -21.21
CA GLY A 514 28.82 -10.92 -20.12
C GLY A 514 29.77 -10.17 -19.17
N ASN A 515 29.75 -8.84 -19.19
CA ASN A 515 30.52 -8.05 -18.22
C ASN A 515 29.75 -8.01 -16.88
N PRO A 516 30.43 -8.13 -15.73
CA PRO A 516 29.78 -8.13 -14.44
C PRO A 516 29.25 -6.73 -14.09
N VAL A 517 28.03 -6.69 -13.56
CA VAL A 517 27.37 -5.51 -12.98
C VAL A 517 27.34 -5.66 -11.46
N GLY A 518 27.64 -4.60 -10.72
CA GLY A 518 27.68 -4.66 -9.25
C GLY A 518 28.95 -5.33 -8.72
N SER A 519 30.05 -5.22 -9.45
CA SER A 519 31.38 -5.74 -9.10
C SER A 519 32.24 -4.68 -8.44
N VAL A 520 33.20 -5.09 -7.62
CA VAL A 520 34.24 -4.21 -7.04
C VAL A 520 34.98 -3.38 -8.10
N ASN A 521 35.06 -3.88 -9.35
CA ASN A 521 35.72 -3.23 -10.46
C ASN A 521 34.82 -2.36 -11.33
N SER A 522 33.52 -2.28 -11.02
CA SER A 522 32.58 -1.44 -11.76
C SER A 522 32.91 0.05 -11.57
N LYS A 523 32.72 0.88 -12.60
CA LYS A 523 32.95 2.34 -12.49
C LYS A 523 31.85 3.08 -11.73
N GLY A 524 30.67 2.49 -11.64
CA GLY A 524 29.51 2.96 -10.88
C GLY A 524 28.63 1.76 -10.51
N GLY A 525 27.81 1.87 -9.47
CA GLY A 525 27.01 0.76 -9.00
C GLY A 525 27.86 -0.45 -8.61
N ASN A 526 28.89 -0.24 -7.80
CA ASN A 526 29.77 -1.34 -7.39
C ASN A 526 29.09 -2.29 -6.43
N LEU A 527 28.35 -1.74 -5.47
CA LEU A 527 27.60 -2.48 -4.48
C LEU A 527 26.10 -2.17 -4.59
N PHE A 528 25.28 -3.22 -4.72
CA PHE A 528 23.82 -3.15 -4.68
C PHE A 528 23.30 -3.83 -3.43
N LEU A 529 22.28 -3.25 -2.80
CA LEU A 529 21.64 -3.75 -1.58
C LEU A 529 20.93 -5.10 -1.80
N ASN A 530 20.18 -5.23 -2.90
CA ASN A 530 19.31 -6.37 -3.15
C ASN A 530 20.04 -7.72 -3.13
N PRO A 531 21.15 -7.93 -3.87
CA PRO A 531 21.81 -9.24 -3.88
C PRO A 531 22.33 -9.65 -2.51
N GLN A 532 22.77 -8.70 -1.68
CA GLN A 532 23.32 -9.01 -0.35
C GLN A 532 22.23 -9.55 0.58
N SER A 533 21.10 -8.85 0.64
CA SER A 533 19.97 -9.28 1.46
C SER A 533 19.32 -10.56 0.93
N TRP A 534 19.13 -10.69 -0.39
CA TRP A 534 18.44 -11.82 -0.99
C TRP A 534 19.25 -13.13 -0.98
N ALA A 535 20.57 -13.08 -0.98
CA ALA A 535 21.41 -14.25 -0.74
C ALA A 535 21.05 -14.92 0.61
N ILE A 536 20.79 -14.11 1.63
CA ILE A 536 20.42 -14.59 2.97
C ILE A 536 18.97 -15.09 2.98
N LEU A 537 18.02 -14.36 2.38
CA LEU A 537 16.62 -14.77 2.30
C LEU A 537 16.47 -16.11 1.56
N ALA A 538 17.24 -16.32 0.51
CA ALA A 538 17.29 -17.59 -0.24
C ALA A 538 18.08 -18.69 0.47
N GLY A 539 18.96 -18.32 1.42
CA GLY A 539 19.84 -19.27 2.12
C GLY A 539 21.04 -19.71 1.28
N VAL A 540 21.52 -18.86 0.36
CA VAL A 540 22.65 -19.15 -0.53
C VAL A 540 23.96 -18.57 0.03
N GLY A 541 25.06 -19.27 -0.19
CA GLY A 541 26.39 -18.90 0.26
C GLY A 541 26.72 -19.38 1.68
N THR A 542 28.00 -19.28 2.02
CA THR A 542 28.44 -19.57 3.39
C THR A 542 28.07 -18.44 4.35
N ARG A 543 28.07 -18.75 5.64
CA ARG A 543 27.77 -17.73 6.67
C ARG A 543 28.74 -16.55 6.58
N GLU A 544 30.01 -16.82 6.30
CA GLU A 544 31.05 -15.81 6.11
C GLU A 544 30.76 -14.89 4.91
N GLN A 545 30.30 -15.44 3.78
CA GLN A 545 29.91 -14.65 2.60
C GLN A 545 28.67 -13.78 2.89
N GLN A 546 27.71 -14.32 3.62
CA GLN A 546 26.51 -13.59 4.01
C GLN A 546 26.84 -12.42 4.94
N PHE A 547 27.71 -12.63 5.94
CA PHE A 547 28.18 -11.55 6.82
C PHE A 547 29.00 -10.53 6.04
N ALA A 548 29.96 -10.94 5.20
CA ALA A 548 30.78 -10.02 4.42
C ALA A 548 29.94 -9.10 3.52
N GLY A 549 28.90 -9.65 2.86
CA GLY A 549 27.98 -8.86 2.06
C GLY A 549 27.21 -7.81 2.88
N MET A 550 26.70 -8.19 4.06
CA MET A 550 25.96 -7.27 4.92
C MET A 550 26.86 -6.27 5.67
N ASP A 551 28.11 -6.62 5.94
CA ASP A 551 29.11 -5.69 6.49
C ASP A 551 29.49 -4.63 5.44
N ALA A 552 29.67 -5.01 4.18
CA ALA A 552 29.85 -4.06 3.08
C ALA A 552 28.64 -3.11 2.92
N VAL A 553 27.42 -3.63 3.10
CA VAL A 553 26.19 -2.81 3.14
C VAL A 553 26.25 -1.81 4.29
N ALA A 554 26.59 -2.25 5.50
CA ALA A 554 26.68 -1.38 6.68
C ALA A 554 27.74 -0.28 6.52
N GLU A 555 28.85 -0.59 5.88
CA GLU A 555 29.97 0.35 5.66
C GLU A 555 29.68 1.36 4.55
N GLN A 556 29.10 0.92 3.42
CA GLN A 556 29.04 1.75 2.21
C GLN A 556 27.64 2.30 1.90
N LEU A 557 26.58 1.64 2.37
CA LEU A 557 25.21 2.02 2.03
C LEU A 557 24.47 2.76 3.16
N ASP A 558 24.84 2.58 4.42
CA ASP A 558 24.15 3.21 5.56
C ASP A 558 24.49 4.72 5.64
N ILE A 559 23.47 5.56 5.57
CA ILE A 559 23.61 7.02 5.62
C ILE A 559 22.86 7.63 6.83
N GLY A 560 22.49 6.82 7.82
CA GLY A 560 21.88 7.27 9.08
C GLY A 560 20.37 7.45 9.04
N TYR A 561 19.75 7.57 7.85
CA TYR A 561 18.30 7.58 7.65
C TYR A 561 17.84 6.51 6.65
N GLY A 562 18.62 5.45 6.51
CA GLY A 562 18.37 4.27 5.71
C GLY A 562 19.57 3.86 4.90
N LEU A 563 19.43 2.76 4.14
CA LEU A 563 20.45 2.19 3.27
C LEU A 563 20.20 2.62 1.83
N LYS A 564 21.23 3.16 1.16
CA LYS A 564 21.18 3.43 -0.28
C LYS A 564 20.95 2.13 -1.05
N LEU A 565 20.20 2.18 -2.15
CA LEU A 565 20.00 1.01 -3.00
C LEU A 565 21.27 0.52 -3.66
N LEU A 566 22.17 1.44 -4.01
CA LEU A 566 23.48 1.16 -4.59
C LEU A 566 24.52 2.25 -4.27
N HIS A 567 25.80 1.93 -4.45
CA HIS A 567 26.92 2.86 -4.30
C HIS A 567 28.12 2.45 -5.18
N PRO A 568 28.88 3.42 -5.74
CA PRO A 568 28.46 4.80 -5.97
C PRO A 568 27.33 4.87 -7.00
N PRO A 569 26.51 5.95 -7.01
CA PRO A 569 25.48 6.09 -8.04
C PRO A 569 26.12 6.21 -9.43
N PHE A 570 25.39 5.76 -10.45
CA PHE A 570 25.80 5.97 -11.83
C PHE A 570 25.84 7.47 -12.17
N GLY A 571 26.72 7.84 -13.09
CA GLY A 571 26.97 9.23 -13.47
C GLY A 571 25.72 10.00 -13.88
N GLY A 572 25.78 11.32 -13.70
CA GLY A 572 24.69 12.22 -13.97
C GLY A 572 24.37 12.42 -15.45
N TRP A 573 23.46 13.35 -15.72
CA TRP A 573 22.92 13.70 -17.04
C TRP A 573 23.97 14.04 -18.12
N ASP A 574 25.20 14.40 -17.72
CA ASP A 574 26.28 14.86 -18.61
C ASP A 574 27.25 13.75 -19.01
N SER A 575 27.05 12.51 -18.59
CA SER A 575 27.95 11.44 -18.98
C SER A 575 27.40 10.72 -20.21
N ASP A 576 28.18 10.77 -21.31
CA ASP A 576 28.07 9.79 -22.41
C ASP A 576 28.28 8.36 -21.90
N ALA A 577 28.82 8.20 -20.71
CA ALA A 577 28.87 7.00 -19.96
C ALA A 577 27.48 6.74 -19.33
N GLU A 578 26.57 6.24 -20.19
CA GLU A 578 25.77 5.16 -19.74
C GLU A 578 25.07 5.42 -18.39
N THR A 579 24.13 6.34 -18.38
CA THR A 579 23.08 6.31 -17.35
C THR A 579 22.32 4.99 -17.52
N LEU A 580 22.90 3.93 -17.01
CA LEU A 580 22.32 2.59 -17.03
C LEU A 580 20.99 2.56 -16.27
N ILE A 581 20.79 3.55 -15.39
CA ILE A 581 19.55 3.80 -14.66
C ILE A 581 19.11 5.23 -15.00
N GLY A 582 17.91 5.38 -15.54
CA GLY A 582 17.37 6.67 -16.03
C GLY A 582 17.11 7.75 -14.99
N TYR A 583 17.51 7.56 -13.72
CA TYR A 583 17.43 8.53 -12.63
C TYR A 583 18.76 9.22 -12.40
N GLY A 584 18.71 10.51 -12.08
CA GLY A 584 19.90 11.23 -11.60
C GLY A 584 20.43 10.65 -10.27
N PRO A 585 21.68 10.92 -9.91
CA PRO A 585 22.27 10.45 -8.66
C PRO A 585 21.43 10.81 -7.44
N GLY A 586 21.28 9.86 -6.53
CA GLY A 586 20.47 10.01 -5.32
C GLY A 586 18.95 9.93 -5.51
N CYS A 587 18.47 9.67 -6.75
CA CYS A 587 17.05 9.53 -7.03
C CYS A 587 16.65 8.08 -7.31
N GLY A 588 15.48 7.66 -6.79
CA GLY A 588 14.87 6.37 -7.10
C GLY A 588 15.86 5.20 -7.01
N GLU A 589 16.00 4.43 -8.10
CA GLU A 589 16.89 3.27 -8.13
C GLU A 589 18.39 3.66 -8.24
N ASN A 590 18.73 4.93 -8.44
CA ASN A 590 20.11 5.37 -8.59
C ASN A 590 20.69 5.98 -7.30
N GLY A 591 20.79 5.17 -6.26
CA GLY A 591 21.44 5.54 -5.00
C GLY A 591 20.56 6.32 -4.01
N ALA A 592 19.23 6.38 -4.21
CA ALA A 592 18.34 6.78 -3.14
C ALA A 592 18.25 5.71 -2.05
N VAL A 593 17.72 6.05 -0.87
CA VAL A 593 17.23 5.08 0.10
C VAL A 593 15.94 4.50 -0.45
N PHE A 594 16.01 3.33 -1.08
CA PHE A 594 14.83 2.64 -1.58
C PHE A 594 14.25 1.81 -0.43
N CYS A 595 13.22 2.34 0.23
CA CYS A 595 12.74 1.83 1.52
C CYS A 595 12.25 0.38 1.45
N HIS A 596 11.67 -0.05 0.33
CA HIS A 596 11.25 -1.43 0.13
C HIS A 596 12.46 -2.40 0.19
N ALA A 597 13.57 -2.12 -0.50
CA ALA A 597 14.78 -2.95 -0.46
C ALA A 597 15.44 -2.96 0.94
N ASN A 598 15.29 -1.88 1.70
CA ASN A 598 15.76 -1.81 3.07
C ASN A 598 15.05 -2.81 3.99
N THR A 599 13.78 -3.13 3.73
CA THR A 599 13.04 -4.12 4.53
C THR A 599 13.68 -5.51 4.42
N TRP A 600 14.16 -5.88 3.23
CA TRP A 600 14.88 -7.15 3.04
C TRP A 600 16.23 -7.17 3.75
N ALA A 601 16.90 -6.03 3.83
CA ALA A 601 18.13 -5.92 4.63
C ALA A 601 17.85 -6.08 6.14
N ILE A 602 16.73 -5.55 6.65
CA ILE A 602 16.27 -5.77 8.03
C ILE A 602 16.03 -7.26 8.27
N ILE A 603 15.33 -7.93 7.36
CA ILE A 603 15.07 -9.38 7.44
C ILE A 603 16.38 -10.17 7.40
N ALA A 604 17.31 -9.80 6.52
CA ALA A 604 18.61 -10.44 6.41
C ALA A 604 19.42 -10.34 7.71
N GLU A 605 19.50 -9.16 8.31
CA GLU A 605 20.18 -8.95 9.59
C GLU A 605 19.53 -9.73 10.73
N ALA A 606 18.20 -9.76 10.77
CA ALA A 606 17.45 -10.55 11.76
C ALA A 606 17.69 -12.06 11.56
N THR A 607 17.81 -12.52 10.32
CA THR A 607 18.13 -13.92 9.99
C THR A 607 19.54 -14.28 10.42
N LEU A 608 20.51 -13.39 10.23
CA LEU A 608 21.90 -13.55 10.68
C LEU A 608 22.06 -13.50 12.21
N GLY A 609 21.08 -12.93 12.91
CA GLY A 609 21.12 -12.78 14.36
C GLY A 609 21.65 -11.41 14.85
N ASN A 610 21.80 -10.43 13.96
CA ASN A 610 22.27 -9.09 14.27
C ASN A 610 21.12 -8.19 14.74
N GLY A 611 20.54 -8.44 15.90
CA GLY A 611 19.34 -7.77 16.40
C GLY A 611 19.50 -6.26 16.54
N THR A 612 20.61 -5.79 17.09
CA THR A 612 20.89 -4.36 17.25
C THR A 612 20.94 -3.64 15.90
N ARG A 613 21.59 -4.25 14.87
CA ARG A 613 21.72 -3.68 13.53
C ARG A 613 20.38 -3.73 12.77
N ALA A 614 19.64 -4.83 12.86
CA ALA A 614 18.32 -4.98 12.27
C ALA A 614 17.33 -3.92 12.81
N TRP A 615 17.26 -3.74 14.12
CA TRP A 615 16.41 -2.72 14.74
C TRP A 615 16.89 -1.29 14.46
N LYS A 616 18.21 -1.07 14.32
CA LYS A 616 18.74 0.21 13.85
C LYS A 616 18.18 0.57 12.47
N TYR A 617 18.23 -0.35 11.51
CA TYR A 617 17.73 -0.12 10.15
C TYR A 617 16.22 0.10 10.12
N HIS A 618 15.46 -0.67 10.90
CA HIS A 618 14.03 -0.43 11.07
C HIS A 618 13.73 0.97 11.61
N ASN A 619 14.40 1.38 12.69
CA ASN A 619 14.20 2.67 13.32
C ASN A 619 14.68 3.86 12.47
N GLN A 620 15.65 3.65 11.59
CA GLN A 620 16.10 4.67 10.65
C GLN A 620 14.99 5.07 9.66
N LEU A 621 14.08 4.16 9.33
CA LEU A 621 13.06 4.34 8.31
C LEU A 621 11.68 4.70 8.87
N ILE A 622 11.41 4.50 10.17
CA ILE A 622 10.12 4.93 10.76
C ILE A 622 9.90 6.40 10.41
N PRO A 623 8.79 6.76 9.72
CA PRO A 623 8.60 8.11 9.18
C PRO A 623 8.76 9.22 10.23
N ARG A 624 8.24 9.00 11.43
CA ARG A 624 8.40 9.93 12.55
C ARG A 624 9.87 10.16 12.93
N ASN A 625 10.66 9.09 12.99
CA ASN A 625 12.08 9.18 13.30
C ASN A 625 12.88 9.87 12.19
N VAL A 626 12.47 9.68 10.93
CA VAL A 626 13.06 10.41 9.77
C VAL A 626 12.77 11.90 9.91
N ILE A 627 11.54 12.29 10.25
CA ILE A 627 11.15 13.69 10.48
C ILE A 627 11.96 14.29 11.63
N GLU A 628 12.14 13.56 12.74
CA GLU A 628 12.95 14.03 13.88
C GLU A 628 14.42 14.27 13.50
N ARG A 629 14.98 13.48 12.57
CA ARG A 629 16.37 13.62 12.11
C ARG A 629 16.57 14.67 11.03
N LEU A 630 15.68 14.74 10.07
CA LEU A 630 15.83 15.57 8.85
C LEU A 630 14.99 16.86 8.89
N GLY A 631 13.97 16.92 9.75
CA GLY A 631 12.97 17.98 9.78
C GLY A 631 11.81 17.72 8.79
N ALA A 632 10.61 18.17 9.16
CA ALA A 632 9.40 18.01 8.34
C ALA A 632 9.51 18.72 6.99
N GLU A 633 10.13 19.89 6.95
CA GLU A 633 10.34 20.68 5.73
C GLU A 633 11.27 20.01 4.72
N THR A 634 12.18 19.14 5.21
CA THR A 634 13.07 18.35 4.35
C THR A 634 12.41 17.07 3.90
N TYR A 635 11.82 16.32 4.83
CA TYR A 635 11.22 15.02 4.53
C TYR A 635 9.94 15.12 3.70
N ARG A 636 9.04 16.03 4.03
CA ARG A 636 7.80 16.36 3.29
C ARG A 636 6.81 15.25 3.06
N ALA A 637 6.97 14.12 3.73
CA ALA A 637 6.01 13.03 3.71
C ALA A 637 5.30 12.92 5.05
N GLU A 638 4.18 12.23 5.08
CA GLU A 638 3.36 12.08 6.27
C GLU A 638 4.07 11.29 7.38
N PRO A 639 3.88 11.66 8.65
CA PRO A 639 4.61 11.06 9.79
C PRO A 639 4.23 9.61 10.07
N ASN A 640 3.17 9.09 9.46
CA ASN A 640 2.64 7.76 9.72
C ASN A 640 2.61 6.88 8.46
N ALA A 641 3.00 7.42 7.30
CA ALA A 641 2.98 6.73 6.02
C ALA A 641 4.38 6.30 5.61
N TRP A 642 4.52 5.03 5.25
CA TRP A 642 5.74 4.55 4.61
C TRP A 642 5.88 5.19 3.22
N VAL A 643 7.11 5.56 2.86
CA VAL A 643 7.45 6.06 1.54
C VAL A 643 8.17 4.99 0.71
N SER A 644 8.10 5.12 -0.61
CA SER A 644 8.82 4.25 -1.53
C SER A 644 10.34 4.47 -1.44
N ASN A 645 10.74 5.73 -1.45
CA ASN A 645 12.15 6.11 -1.37
C ASN A 645 12.36 7.47 -0.71
N ILE A 646 13.56 7.65 -0.15
CA ILE A 646 14.04 8.94 0.37
C ILE A 646 15.23 9.34 -0.50
N VAL A 647 15.22 10.56 -1.00
CA VAL A 647 16.28 11.07 -1.86
C VAL A 647 17.63 11.01 -1.14
N GLY A 648 18.62 10.42 -1.81
CA GLY A 648 19.94 10.13 -1.27
C GLY A 648 20.96 11.25 -1.47
N PRO A 649 22.20 11.02 -1.01
CA PRO A 649 23.31 11.96 -1.17
C PRO A 649 23.62 12.27 -2.64
N GLY A 650 24.17 13.46 -2.89
CA GLY A 650 24.51 13.94 -4.23
C GLY A 650 23.35 14.60 -4.98
N ASN A 651 22.16 14.64 -4.39
CA ASN A 651 21.00 15.33 -4.95
C ASN A 651 20.65 16.58 -4.13
N PRO A 652 20.28 17.72 -4.76
CA PRO A 652 19.89 18.93 -4.05
C PRO A 652 18.66 18.77 -3.13
N ARG A 653 17.85 17.74 -3.36
CA ARG A 653 16.65 17.41 -2.56
C ARG A 653 16.90 16.25 -1.59
N MET A 654 18.15 16.03 -1.18
CA MET A 654 18.49 14.97 -0.23
C MET A 654 17.59 15.01 1.00
N GLY A 655 17.06 13.85 1.39
CA GLY A 655 16.16 13.69 2.53
C GLY A 655 14.66 13.77 2.19
N TRP A 656 14.28 14.14 0.95
CA TRP A 656 12.87 14.20 0.54
C TRP A 656 12.29 12.80 0.36
N GLY A 657 11.19 12.50 1.09
CA GLY A 657 10.41 11.28 0.96
C GLY A 657 9.45 11.33 -0.23
N ASN A 658 9.42 10.26 -1.03
CA ASN A 658 8.60 10.18 -2.24
C ASN A 658 7.68 8.97 -2.21
N VAL A 659 6.47 9.14 -2.77
CA VAL A 659 5.44 8.10 -2.96
C VAL A 659 5.09 7.41 -1.64
N GLU A 660 4.29 8.10 -0.87
CA GLU A 660 3.73 7.61 0.40
C GLU A 660 2.52 6.70 0.20
N HIS A 661 2.16 5.92 1.22
CA HIS A 661 1.02 5.01 1.39
C HIS A 661 1.03 3.77 0.49
N VAL A 662 1.03 3.93 -0.84
CA VAL A 662 0.92 2.82 -1.80
C VAL A 662 2.29 2.37 -2.27
N THR A 663 3.01 1.70 -1.40
CA THR A 663 4.39 1.22 -1.63
C THR A 663 4.60 -0.17 -1.03
N GLY A 664 5.44 -0.98 -1.67
CA GLY A 664 5.87 -2.28 -1.12
C GLY A 664 6.60 -2.19 0.21
N THR A 665 7.11 -1.01 0.56
CA THR A 665 7.67 -0.75 1.89
C THR A 665 6.65 -1.04 2.98
N ALA A 666 5.39 -0.67 2.79
CA ALA A 666 4.32 -0.89 3.78
C ALA A 666 4.14 -2.38 4.11
N ALA A 667 3.98 -3.19 3.08
CA ALA A 667 3.80 -4.64 3.19
C ALA A 667 5.03 -5.30 3.83
N TRP A 668 6.21 -5.07 3.28
CA TRP A 668 7.43 -5.72 3.74
C TRP A 668 7.95 -5.20 5.08
N MET A 669 7.64 -3.97 5.46
CA MET A 669 8.00 -3.48 6.80
C MET A 669 7.13 -4.13 7.88
N ASP A 670 5.86 -4.43 7.59
CA ASP A 670 5.00 -5.21 8.49
C ASP A 670 5.55 -6.64 8.66
N ILE A 671 5.94 -7.32 7.56
CA ILE A 671 6.59 -8.63 7.59
C ILE A 671 7.90 -8.57 8.38
N ALA A 672 8.80 -7.63 8.07
CA ALA A 672 10.09 -7.50 8.75
C ALA A 672 9.93 -7.31 10.26
N ALA A 673 9.02 -6.43 10.67
CA ALA A 673 8.79 -6.15 12.08
C ALA A 673 8.17 -7.34 12.83
N THR A 674 7.07 -7.89 12.30
CA THR A 674 6.27 -8.91 13.00
C THR A 674 6.86 -10.31 12.92
N GLN A 675 7.33 -10.70 11.73
CA GLN A 675 7.75 -12.08 11.46
C GLN A 675 9.24 -12.35 11.68
N TYR A 676 10.09 -11.30 11.60
CA TYR A 676 11.54 -11.48 11.72
C TYR A 676 12.15 -10.74 12.90
N LEU A 677 11.80 -9.47 13.16
CA LEU A 677 12.32 -8.77 14.34
C LEU A 677 11.66 -9.28 15.63
N LEU A 678 10.33 -9.26 15.70
CA LEU A 678 9.58 -9.87 16.82
C LEU A 678 9.55 -11.40 16.70
N GLY A 679 9.79 -11.91 15.51
CA GLY A 679 10.07 -13.32 15.24
C GLY A 679 8.86 -14.26 15.35
N VAL A 680 7.62 -13.75 15.24
CA VAL A 680 6.42 -14.58 15.37
C VAL A 680 5.77 -14.77 14.00
N ARG A 681 5.99 -15.93 13.37
CA ARG A 681 5.51 -16.23 12.02
C ARG A 681 4.94 -17.64 11.90
N ALA A 682 3.98 -17.80 11.00
CA ALA A 682 3.49 -19.11 10.60
C ALA A 682 4.42 -19.75 9.54
N GLU A 683 4.68 -21.03 9.69
CA GLU A 683 5.36 -21.88 8.72
C GLU A 683 4.53 -23.16 8.51
N LEU A 684 4.89 -24.02 7.55
CA LEU A 684 4.08 -25.22 7.26
C LEU A 684 4.04 -26.24 8.41
N ASP A 685 4.99 -26.22 9.32
CA ASP A 685 5.08 -27.09 10.49
C ASP A 685 4.52 -26.47 11.78
N GLY A 686 4.02 -25.22 11.70
CA GLY A 686 3.36 -24.56 12.82
C GLY A 686 3.73 -23.09 13.02
N LEU A 687 3.46 -22.58 14.22
CA LEU A 687 3.82 -21.23 14.61
C LEU A 687 5.24 -21.20 15.16
N TRP A 688 6.11 -20.45 14.50
CA TRP A 688 7.50 -20.26 14.94
C TRP A 688 7.62 -19.00 15.79
N VAL A 689 8.40 -19.13 16.88
CA VAL A 689 8.86 -17.99 17.69
C VAL A 689 10.39 -17.98 17.68
N ASP A 690 10.95 -17.04 16.92
CA ASP A 690 12.38 -16.89 16.61
C ASP A 690 12.79 -15.42 16.63
N PRO A 691 12.67 -14.73 17.80
CA PRO A 691 12.87 -13.30 17.94
C PRO A 691 14.33 -12.89 17.70
N CYS A 692 14.51 -11.70 17.13
CA CYS A 692 15.81 -11.05 16.99
C CYS A 692 15.74 -9.63 17.58
N LEU A 693 16.26 -9.45 18.79
CA LEU A 693 16.04 -8.28 19.64
C LEU A 693 17.35 -7.53 19.91
N PRO A 694 17.27 -6.21 20.16
CA PRO A 694 18.41 -5.48 20.71
C PRO A 694 18.78 -6.01 22.10
N THR A 695 20.06 -6.06 22.40
CA THR A 695 20.59 -6.58 23.69
C THR A 695 20.00 -5.91 24.92
N LYS A 696 19.57 -4.65 24.79
CA LYS A 696 18.96 -3.85 25.88
C LYS A 696 17.50 -4.19 26.19
N TRP A 697 16.85 -5.04 25.39
CA TRP A 697 15.46 -5.43 25.59
C TRP A 697 15.36 -6.74 26.38
N ASN A 698 14.88 -6.65 27.62
CA ASN A 698 14.80 -7.79 28.53
C ASN A 698 13.52 -8.62 28.36
N ALA A 699 12.48 -8.03 27.84
CA ALA A 699 11.22 -8.72 27.58
C ALA A 699 10.39 -7.95 26.54
N ILE A 700 9.58 -8.70 25.79
CA ILE A 700 8.52 -8.21 24.92
C ILE A 700 7.30 -9.11 25.04
N ASN A 701 6.14 -8.59 24.63
CA ASN A 701 4.93 -9.40 24.51
C ASN A 701 4.36 -9.26 23.10
N VAL A 702 3.85 -10.37 22.55
CA VAL A 702 3.17 -10.40 21.25
C VAL A 702 1.83 -11.10 21.42
N ARG A 703 0.77 -10.52 20.88
CA ARG A 703 -0.53 -11.16 20.73
C ARG A 703 -0.84 -11.29 19.26
N ARG A 704 -1.23 -12.48 18.82
CA ARG A 704 -1.71 -12.68 17.45
C ARG A 704 -2.84 -13.71 17.39
N LYS A 705 -3.59 -13.69 16.27
CA LYS A 705 -4.51 -14.78 15.92
C LYS A 705 -3.77 -15.80 15.05
N TYR A 706 -3.96 -17.09 15.32
CA TYR A 706 -3.47 -18.17 14.49
C TYR A 706 -4.44 -19.34 14.54
N LEU A 707 -4.89 -19.84 13.38
CA LEU A 707 -5.88 -20.93 13.25
C LEU A 707 -7.14 -20.74 14.14
N GLY A 708 -7.64 -19.51 14.24
CA GLY A 708 -8.79 -19.16 15.09
C GLY A 708 -8.48 -18.97 16.58
N CYS A 709 -7.31 -19.37 17.04
CA CYS A 709 -6.86 -19.21 18.41
C CYS A 709 -6.27 -17.80 18.64
N LYS A 710 -6.57 -17.18 19.79
CA LYS A 710 -5.86 -16.00 20.29
C LYS A 710 -4.63 -16.44 21.03
N VAL A 711 -3.45 -16.07 20.55
CA VAL A 711 -2.16 -16.48 21.13
C VAL A 711 -1.52 -15.29 21.83
N ASP A 712 -1.27 -15.42 23.13
CA ASP A 712 -0.53 -14.44 23.96
C ASP A 712 0.87 -14.99 24.23
N ILE A 713 1.91 -14.32 23.69
CA ILE A 713 3.28 -14.79 23.66
C ILE A 713 4.14 -13.85 24.50
N GLU A 714 4.65 -14.33 25.62
CA GLU A 714 5.63 -13.64 26.45
C GLU A 714 7.04 -14.10 26.06
N ILE A 715 7.90 -13.16 25.64
CA ILE A 715 9.28 -13.43 25.25
C ILE A 715 10.21 -12.76 26.26
N LEU A 716 10.97 -13.56 27.00
CA LEU A 716 11.91 -13.12 28.02
C LEU A 716 13.33 -13.18 27.48
N ASN A 717 14.12 -12.13 27.69
CA ASN A 717 15.52 -12.05 27.28
C ASN A 717 16.42 -11.60 28.45
N PRO A 718 16.52 -12.40 29.53
CA PRO A 718 17.23 -11.99 30.74
C PRO A 718 18.76 -11.87 30.54
N GLU A 719 19.30 -12.54 29.52
CA GLU A 719 20.73 -12.53 29.21
C GLU A 719 21.13 -11.45 28.20
N GLY A 720 20.14 -10.69 27.66
CA GLY A 720 20.39 -9.64 26.67
C GLY A 720 21.04 -10.19 25.39
N VAL A 721 20.64 -11.37 24.94
CA VAL A 721 21.10 -11.94 23.65
C VAL A 721 20.32 -11.31 22.49
N GLU A 722 20.94 -11.24 21.32
CA GLU A 722 20.25 -10.71 20.15
C GLU A 722 19.35 -11.75 19.47
N LYS A 723 19.72 -13.02 19.52
CA LYS A 723 18.98 -14.15 18.94
C LYS A 723 19.24 -15.42 19.73
N GLY A 724 18.33 -16.39 19.60
CA GLY A 724 18.43 -17.72 20.20
C GLY A 724 17.39 -17.92 21.30
N VAL A 725 16.54 -18.93 21.11
CA VAL A 725 15.57 -19.44 22.09
C VAL A 725 16.18 -20.66 22.76
N VAL A 726 16.12 -20.73 24.09
CA VAL A 726 16.63 -21.84 24.89
C VAL A 726 15.53 -22.64 25.61
N GLU A 727 14.37 -22.02 25.83
CA GLU A 727 13.23 -22.65 26.51
C GLU A 727 11.91 -22.13 25.93
N ALA A 728 10.91 -23.01 25.80
CA ALA A 728 9.57 -22.65 25.38
C ALA A 728 8.50 -23.51 26.05
N SER A 729 7.31 -22.92 26.26
CA SER A 729 6.14 -23.65 26.76
C SER A 729 4.84 -23.12 26.18
N ALA A 730 3.83 -23.99 26.08
CA ALA A 730 2.48 -23.67 25.67
C ALA A 730 1.48 -24.20 26.70
N GLY A 731 0.60 -23.35 27.24
CA GLY A 731 -0.35 -23.74 28.28
C GLY A 731 0.31 -24.34 29.54
N GLY A 732 1.58 -24.00 29.81
CA GLY A 732 2.36 -24.53 30.91
C GLY A 732 3.14 -25.86 30.59
N SER A 733 2.92 -26.46 29.42
CA SER A 733 3.65 -27.65 28.98
C SER A 733 4.87 -27.24 28.17
N ALA A 734 6.03 -27.90 28.42
CA ALA A 734 7.26 -27.63 27.69
C ALA A 734 7.11 -27.99 26.19
N VAL A 735 7.72 -27.20 25.33
CA VAL A 735 7.77 -27.40 23.87
C VAL A 735 9.23 -27.48 23.45
N ASN A 736 9.52 -28.35 22.48
CA ASN A 736 10.86 -28.51 21.97
C ASN A 736 11.38 -27.24 21.26
N VAL A 737 12.64 -26.92 21.58
CA VAL A 737 13.40 -25.87 20.90
C VAL A 737 14.39 -26.53 19.95
N THR A 738 14.40 -26.11 18.70
CA THR A 738 15.29 -26.66 17.66
C THR A 738 16.07 -25.53 17.02
N GLU A 739 17.40 -25.65 16.96
CA GLU A 739 18.27 -24.64 16.32
C GLU A 739 18.02 -23.21 16.83
N GLY A 740 17.73 -23.04 18.13
CA GLY A 740 17.51 -21.73 18.72
C GLY A 740 16.17 -21.07 18.40
N LYS A 741 15.16 -21.82 17.98
CA LYS A 741 13.79 -21.36 17.72
C LYS A 741 12.77 -22.31 18.36
N ALA A 742 11.64 -21.78 18.80
CA ALA A 742 10.53 -22.58 19.29
C ALA A 742 9.51 -22.80 18.16
N VAL A 743 9.08 -24.06 17.99
CA VAL A 743 8.09 -24.47 17.00
C VAL A 743 6.88 -25.03 17.70
N PHE A 744 5.73 -24.41 17.51
CA PHE A 744 4.46 -24.80 18.09
C PHE A 744 3.60 -25.44 17.01
N ALA A 745 3.41 -26.76 17.11
CA ALA A 745 2.66 -27.55 16.13
C ALA A 745 1.20 -27.05 15.99
N PRO A 746 0.61 -27.13 14.78
CA PRO A 746 -0.74 -26.60 14.51
C PRO A 746 -1.83 -27.16 15.43
N GLU A 747 -1.70 -28.42 15.83
CA GLU A 747 -2.65 -29.13 16.70
C GLU A 747 -2.83 -28.47 18.07
N LEU A 748 -1.85 -27.68 18.52
CA LEU A 748 -1.94 -26.92 19.78
C LEU A 748 -2.98 -25.79 19.73
N PHE A 749 -3.37 -25.37 18.54
CA PHE A 749 -4.27 -24.22 18.31
C PHE A 749 -5.67 -24.64 17.89
N GLU A 750 -5.83 -25.87 17.35
CA GLU A 750 -7.11 -26.36 16.84
C GLU A 750 -8.15 -26.50 17.94
N GLY A 751 -9.30 -25.82 17.78
CA GLY A 751 -10.40 -25.83 18.75
C GLY A 751 -10.10 -25.10 20.06
N VAL A 752 -8.96 -24.42 20.17
CA VAL A 752 -8.54 -23.65 21.35
C VAL A 752 -8.88 -22.17 21.13
N GLY A 753 -9.68 -21.59 22.05
CA GLY A 753 -10.04 -20.17 21.94
C GLY A 753 -8.90 -19.21 22.27
N GLU A 754 -8.06 -19.57 23.25
CA GLU A 754 -6.92 -18.77 23.72
C GLU A 754 -5.80 -19.65 24.23
N LEU A 755 -4.55 -19.34 23.87
CA LEU A 755 -3.35 -20.06 24.29
C LEU A 755 -2.26 -19.10 24.76
N ARG A 756 -1.72 -19.34 25.93
CA ARG A 756 -0.55 -18.62 26.44
C ARG A 756 0.72 -19.40 26.12
N ILE A 757 1.68 -18.69 25.52
CA ILE A 757 3.01 -19.17 25.17
C ILE A 757 4.04 -18.36 25.96
N MET A 758 5.05 -19.03 26.50
CA MET A 758 6.22 -18.40 27.10
C MET A 758 7.46 -18.87 26.36
N VAL A 759 8.34 -17.95 26.03
CA VAL A 759 9.61 -18.21 25.34
C VAL A 759 10.73 -17.48 26.08
N ARG A 760 11.83 -18.18 26.33
CA ARG A 760 13.03 -17.61 26.94
C ARG A 760 14.19 -17.64 25.94
N MET A 761 14.75 -16.46 25.70
CA MET A 761 15.99 -16.30 24.95
C MET A 761 17.20 -16.50 25.84
N GLY A 762 18.29 -17.01 25.29
CA GLY A 762 19.56 -17.25 25.97
C GLY A 762 20.64 -17.65 24.98
N ARG A 763 21.85 -17.88 25.49
CA ARG A 763 22.99 -18.36 24.69
C ARG A 763 22.76 -19.81 24.32
N LEU A 764 22.93 -20.16 23.02
CA LEU A 764 22.85 -21.49 22.45
C LEU A 764 24.12 -22.30 22.76
#